data_92094616b5fec008364aa71326c6c633
#
_entry.id   92094616b5fec008364aa71326c6c633
#
_cell.length_a   1.000
_cell.length_b   1.000
_cell.length_c   1.000
_cell.angle_alpha   90.00
_cell.angle_beta   90.00
_cell.angle_gamma   90.00
#
_symmetry.space_group_name_H-M   'P 1'
#
loop_
_entity.id
_entity.type
_entity.pdbx_description
1 polymer ?
#
loop_
_entity_poly.entity_id
_entity_poly.type
_entity_poly.pdbx_seq_one_letter_code
_entity_poly.pdbx_strand_id
1 'polypeptide(L)'
;MGYRNGSWMSFCLGVILLVGLFLSWIPEAADVLAVELPRVGEAASSSFSRKGTQRSVFLTRVGEKVRGNLDNDVLYYIVVDRFFDGEPANNIPEFAFDTPPELLGTEHHQYNEMNKLLLHHIYDPTHRFMGMYWGGDLQGVIDKLDYLEDLGVTKIILAPIQDNANGLFYHPDIRNYLYLHKQETIADDFYRHVSTAYHGYWTKDWFEIDEHLRNPQDQSRDRYQVFRDLLDQAGERGIGVILDLTMNQTSPGHISNEVPELGAGGFLFGESWFADNGNVYRHGELVGPHWDPRTGERDPEGWFHPSEIIWDFDTASPQLLEEGQISGGMPDLDQAAPQVEQYFLDATRFWLTFNPEGYQIAGFRLDAVKHVNVSFWRKFEDLVLSINPDAVLIGEYFSGGYRYQPSIDFLNQTKYITHFDFNLSEAIRRYFAHDRGWDGRSYILRENVLGRESKYYNGAPWQRLIHWIFNPAETLEIPHKALDAVSDQEAQGWVTFVENHDQPRVKSFYPEMSDRAYASLVKFQFAARGVPLVMYGTETGLAVPNHPEHRGLFGIGGDPFNRPMMIWSDSPGWKSEIYDATRNMAHLRQRCPVLRYGSTRFLSPDRADTNDDIFMMRDPQSLAEIDPGCSQVLYAYSTHGGEFLLSLAEEGIGEMEIVETGQRLEVADGLVPIKLEPEESKVFILN
;
A
#
# COMPACT_ATOMS: atom_id res chain seq x y z
N MET A 1 31.53 42.02 -31.87
CA MET A 1 32.02 42.54 -30.58
C MET A 1 31.53 41.58 -29.53
N GLY A 2 32.21 40.71 -28.97
CA GLY A 2 33.58 40.60 -28.49
C GLY A 2 33.55 40.36 -26.98
N TYR A 3 34.20 39.22 -26.59
CA TYR A 3 34.52 38.79 -25.21
C TYR A 3 33.38 38.18 -24.37
N ARG A 4 33.50 36.97 -23.77
CA ARG A 4 34.63 36.34 -23.06
C ARG A 4 34.50 34.81 -23.03
N ASN A 5 35.41 34.13 -23.66
CA ASN A 5 35.79 32.74 -23.33
C ASN A 5 37.02 32.83 -22.39
N GLY A 6 36.88 32.53 -21.12
CA GLY A 6 38.02 32.60 -20.22
C GLY A 6 37.84 32.01 -18.81
N SER A 7 36.62 31.64 -18.41
CA SER A 7 36.41 31.19 -17.00
C SER A 7 36.17 29.72 -16.79
N TRP A 8 35.97 28.95 -17.85
CA TRP A 8 35.69 27.51 -17.72
C TRP A 8 36.95 26.63 -17.61
N MET A 9 38.05 27.06 -18.20
CA MET A 9 39.32 26.30 -18.14
C MET A 9 40.00 26.38 -16.77
N SER A 10 39.82 27.50 -16.04
CA SER A 10 40.37 27.65 -14.68
C SER A 10 39.59 26.89 -13.62
N PHE A 11 38.31 26.61 -13.86
CA PHE A 11 37.49 25.83 -12.93
C PHE A 11 37.79 24.33 -13.02
N CYS A 12 38.00 23.82 -14.23
CA CYS A 12 38.35 22.40 -14.42
C CYS A 12 39.77 22.06 -13.91
N LEU A 13 40.72 22.97 -14.00
CA LEU A 13 42.08 22.74 -13.44
C LEU A 13 42.10 22.79 -11.90
N GLY A 14 41.22 23.57 -11.26
CA GLY A 14 41.10 23.64 -9.81
C GLY A 14 40.51 22.36 -9.19
N VAL A 15 39.57 21.72 -9.90
CA VAL A 15 38.93 20.46 -9.46
C VAL A 15 39.89 19.28 -9.60
N ILE A 16 40.75 19.24 -10.66
CA ILE A 16 41.71 18.18 -10.88
C ILE A 16 42.83 18.25 -9.85
N LEU A 17 43.24 19.43 -9.40
CA LEU A 17 44.26 19.62 -8.35
C LEU A 17 43.75 19.25 -6.94
N LEU A 18 42.47 19.42 -6.66
CA LEU A 18 41.86 19.03 -5.37
C LEU A 18 41.67 17.52 -5.25
N VAL A 19 41.37 16.82 -6.32
CA VAL A 19 41.25 15.35 -6.34
C VAL A 19 42.63 14.69 -6.26
N GLY A 20 43.67 15.29 -6.83
CA GLY A 20 45.06 14.78 -6.74
C GLY A 20 45.67 14.87 -5.34
N LEU A 21 45.19 15.78 -4.50
CA LEU A 21 45.65 15.94 -3.11
C LEU A 21 44.96 15.03 -2.10
N PHE A 22 43.79 14.47 -2.45
CA PHE A 22 43.05 13.53 -1.57
C PHE A 22 43.48 12.07 -1.73
N LEU A 23 44.17 11.70 -2.82
CA LEU A 23 44.62 10.35 -3.09
C LEU A 23 46.00 10.01 -2.50
N SER A 24 46.67 10.96 -1.83
CA SER A 24 47.99 10.76 -1.23
C SER A 24 47.98 10.42 0.27
N TRP A 25 46.80 10.14 0.84
CA TRP A 25 46.70 9.88 2.29
C TRP A 25 45.86 8.65 2.63
N ILE A 26 46.26 7.46 2.10
CA ILE A 26 45.77 6.17 2.62
C ILE A 26 46.96 5.23 2.70
N PRO A 27 47.42 4.85 3.90
CA PRO A 27 48.42 3.78 4.04
C PRO A 27 47.75 2.41 3.92
N GLU A 28 48.41 1.52 3.23
CA GLU A 28 48.16 0.09 3.14
C GLU A 28 48.00 -0.56 4.51
N ALA A 29 47.00 -1.41 4.65
CA ALA A 29 46.98 -2.48 5.63
C ALA A 29 46.40 -3.74 4.96
N ALA A 30 47.31 -4.61 4.60
CA ALA A 30 47.04 -5.98 4.24
C ALA A 30 47.01 -6.86 5.51
N ASP A 31 46.31 -7.98 5.36
CA ASP A 31 46.32 -9.18 6.21
C ASP A 31 45.63 -9.09 7.58
N VAL A 32 44.62 -9.95 7.76
CA VAL A 32 44.61 -11.02 8.77
C VAL A 32 43.20 -11.72 8.83
N LEU A 33 43.30 -13.05 8.75
CA LEU A 33 42.47 -14.12 9.29
C LEU A 33 41.39 -14.78 8.44
N ALA A 34 41.81 -15.89 7.86
CA ALA A 34 40.97 -17.05 7.56
C ALA A 34 40.54 -17.73 8.89
N VAL A 35 39.24 -17.97 9.05
CA VAL A 35 38.71 -18.90 10.05
C VAL A 35 38.01 -20.03 9.32
N GLU A 36 38.55 -21.24 9.47
CA GLU A 36 37.95 -22.48 9.01
C GLU A 36 36.70 -22.82 9.86
N LEU A 37 35.61 -23.18 9.21
CA LEU A 37 34.43 -23.79 9.85
C LEU A 37 34.40 -25.30 9.60
N PRO A 38 34.06 -26.11 10.59
CA PRO A 38 34.06 -27.58 10.47
C PRO A 38 32.83 -28.11 9.71
N ARG A 39 33.08 -29.15 8.90
CA ARG A 39 32.10 -29.99 8.22
C ARG A 39 31.32 -30.79 9.26
N VAL A 40 30.00 -30.76 9.21
CA VAL A 40 29.11 -31.71 9.92
C VAL A 40 28.41 -32.62 8.90
N GLY A 41 28.45 -33.89 9.24
CA GLY A 41 28.17 -35.02 8.38
C GLY A 41 26.68 -35.32 8.22
N GLU A 42 26.45 -36.18 7.23
CA GLU A 42 25.19 -36.84 6.86
C GLU A 42 24.56 -37.67 8.00
N ALA A 43 23.28 -37.59 8.16
CA ALA A 43 22.50 -38.66 8.82
C ALA A 43 21.03 -38.73 8.33
N ALA A 44 20.77 -39.81 7.63
CA ALA A 44 19.58 -40.67 7.71
C ALA A 44 18.16 -40.12 7.44
N SER A 45 17.63 -40.64 6.34
CA SER A 45 16.21 -40.74 5.97
C SER A 45 15.36 -41.51 6.97
N SER A 46 14.19 -41.04 7.31
CA SER A 46 13.07 -41.87 7.72
C SER A 46 11.75 -41.33 7.13
N SER A 47 11.13 -42.17 6.34
CA SER A 47 9.85 -41.99 5.71
C SER A 47 8.71 -42.01 6.73
N PHE A 48 7.83 -40.99 6.72
CA PHE A 48 6.48 -41.13 7.23
C PHE A 48 5.48 -40.56 6.22
N SER A 49 4.70 -41.46 5.62
CA SER A 49 3.52 -41.15 4.83
C SER A 49 2.38 -40.72 5.75
N ARG A 50 1.87 -39.53 5.59
CA ARG A 50 0.50 -39.16 5.99
C ARG A 50 -0.16 -38.40 4.84
N LYS A 51 -1.24 -39.00 4.32
CA LYS A 51 -2.23 -38.33 3.48
C LYS A 51 -2.87 -37.23 4.33
N GLY A 52 -2.58 -36.00 4.04
CA GLY A 52 -3.24 -34.81 4.56
C GLY A 52 -3.11 -33.72 3.49
N THR A 53 -4.16 -32.98 3.26
CA THR A 53 -4.28 -31.82 2.39
C THR A 53 -2.96 -31.08 2.20
N GLN A 54 -2.49 -30.99 0.97
CA GLN A 54 -1.25 -30.28 0.62
C GLN A 54 -1.40 -28.81 1.00
N ARG A 55 -0.76 -28.42 2.10
CA ARG A 55 -0.42 -27.04 2.38
C ARG A 55 0.77 -26.68 1.49
N SER A 56 0.61 -25.74 0.59
CA SER A 56 1.76 -25.14 -0.10
C SER A 56 2.46 -24.21 0.86
N VAL A 57 3.58 -24.66 1.38
CA VAL A 57 4.45 -23.89 2.27
C VAL A 57 5.56 -23.30 1.42
N PHE A 58 5.61 -21.98 1.30
CA PHE A 58 6.72 -21.28 0.69
C PHE A 58 7.91 -21.21 1.66
N LEU A 59 8.99 -21.89 1.32
CA LEU A 59 10.26 -21.79 2.00
C LEU A 59 11.11 -20.73 1.30
N THR A 60 11.28 -19.58 1.91
CA THR A 60 12.31 -18.65 1.45
C THR A 60 13.69 -19.14 1.86
N ARG A 61 14.71 -18.95 1.01
CA ARG A 61 16.09 -19.40 1.26
C ARG A 61 16.78 -18.76 2.47
N VAL A 62 16.21 -17.72 3.04
CA VAL A 62 16.68 -17.06 4.27
C VAL A 62 15.92 -17.65 5.44
N GLY A 63 16.33 -18.86 5.87
CA GLY A 63 15.88 -19.53 7.10
C GLY A 63 14.39 -19.85 7.13
N GLU A 64 13.98 -20.97 6.54
CA GLU A 64 12.69 -21.69 6.70
C GLU A 64 11.49 -20.85 7.24
N LYS A 65 11.26 -19.64 6.67
CA LYS A 65 10.17 -18.78 7.07
C LYS A 65 8.90 -19.20 6.33
N VAL A 66 7.93 -19.68 7.08
CA VAL A 66 6.56 -19.87 6.60
C VAL A 66 5.88 -18.50 6.68
N ARG A 67 5.62 -17.86 5.54
CA ARG A 67 4.78 -16.66 5.47
C ARG A 67 3.34 -17.09 5.23
N GLY A 68 2.37 -16.31 5.75
CA GLY A 68 0.95 -16.59 5.56
C GLY A 68 0.64 -16.82 4.07
N ASN A 69 -0.24 -17.76 3.79
CA ASN A 69 -0.51 -18.25 2.43
C ASN A 69 -1.39 -17.24 1.67
N LEU A 70 -0.73 -16.28 0.99
CA LEU A 70 -1.38 -15.31 0.09
C LEU A 70 -1.34 -15.75 -1.39
N ASP A 71 -0.69 -16.86 -1.72
CA ASP A 71 -0.33 -17.18 -3.10
C ASP A 71 -1.52 -17.34 -4.03
N ASN A 72 -2.65 -17.79 -3.49
CA ASN A 72 -3.89 -17.98 -4.25
C ASN A 72 -4.75 -16.72 -4.30
N ASP A 73 -4.33 -15.64 -3.66
CA ASP A 73 -5.22 -14.55 -3.39
C ASP A 73 -5.22 -13.47 -4.48
N VAL A 74 -6.37 -12.85 -4.55
CA VAL A 74 -6.64 -11.56 -5.19
C VAL A 74 -7.17 -10.65 -4.10
N LEU A 75 -6.39 -9.64 -3.75
CA LEU A 75 -6.70 -8.72 -2.68
C LEU A 75 -7.47 -7.52 -3.22
N TYR A 76 -8.40 -6.99 -2.42
CA TYR A 76 -9.15 -5.78 -2.76
C TYR A 76 -9.17 -4.82 -1.57
N TYR A 77 -8.66 -3.60 -1.76
CA TYR A 77 -8.56 -2.59 -0.70
C TYR A 77 -9.74 -1.64 -0.71
N ILE A 78 -10.39 -1.48 0.42
CA ILE A 78 -11.60 -0.67 0.60
C ILE A 78 -11.34 0.46 1.61
N VAL A 79 -11.48 1.71 1.18
CA VAL A 79 -11.73 2.84 2.09
C VAL A 79 -13.24 2.85 2.34
N VAL A 80 -13.66 2.43 3.51
CA VAL A 80 -15.06 2.06 3.80
C VAL A 80 -16.01 3.23 3.54
N ASP A 81 -15.69 4.42 4.02
CA ASP A 81 -16.49 5.65 3.81
C ASP A 81 -16.70 6.00 2.32
N ARG A 82 -15.83 5.50 1.42
CA ARG A 82 -15.83 5.82 -0.02
C ARG A 82 -16.40 4.69 -0.88
N PHE A 83 -16.88 3.63 -0.28
CA PHE A 83 -17.27 2.44 -1.03
C PHE A 83 -18.75 2.42 -1.38
N PHE A 84 -19.62 2.29 -0.38
CA PHE A 84 -21.07 2.30 -0.58
C PHE A 84 -21.78 2.64 0.74
N ASP A 85 -22.76 3.55 0.69
CA ASP A 85 -23.63 3.90 1.81
C ASP A 85 -24.75 2.86 1.91
N GLY A 86 -24.64 1.93 2.84
CA GLY A 86 -25.61 0.86 3.09
C GLY A 86 -26.59 1.19 4.22
N GLU A 87 -26.20 2.07 5.13
CA GLU A 87 -27.01 2.46 6.30
C GLU A 87 -26.98 3.98 6.51
N PRO A 88 -27.79 4.74 5.78
CA PRO A 88 -27.79 6.20 5.86
C PRO A 88 -28.06 6.78 7.25
N ALA A 89 -28.51 5.97 8.20
CA ALA A 89 -28.76 6.42 9.58
C ALA A 89 -27.47 6.67 10.38
N ASN A 90 -26.32 6.14 9.94
CA ASN A 90 -25.02 6.34 10.58
C ASN A 90 -24.23 7.53 10.03
N ASN A 91 -24.68 8.17 8.96
CA ASN A 91 -23.98 9.29 8.31
C ASN A 91 -23.78 10.49 9.24
N ILE A 92 -24.69 10.69 10.20
CA ILE A 92 -24.61 11.72 11.25
C ILE A 92 -24.89 11.04 12.59
N PRO A 93 -23.89 10.40 13.20
CA PRO A 93 -24.09 9.66 14.44
C PRO A 93 -24.36 10.60 15.63
N GLU A 94 -25.30 10.24 16.50
CA GLU A 94 -25.68 11.07 17.66
C GLU A 94 -24.63 11.10 18.76
N PHE A 95 -23.68 10.18 18.78
CA PHE A 95 -22.78 9.92 19.92
C PHE A 95 -21.30 10.26 19.67
N ALA A 96 -20.99 10.93 18.59
CA ALA A 96 -19.62 11.22 18.22
C ALA A 96 -18.81 12.03 19.27
N PHE A 97 -19.47 12.58 20.32
CA PHE A 97 -18.82 13.48 21.29
C PHE A 97 -19.37 13.31 22.70
N ASP A 98 -19.31 12.12 23.24
CA ASP A 98 -19.67 11.91 24.65
C ASP A 98 -18.61 12.57 25.55
N THR A 99 -19.06 13.55 26.34
CA THR A 99 -18.19 14.19 27.32
C THR A 99 -18.03 13.30 28.53
N PRO A 100 -16.79 12.90 28.88
CA PRO A 100 -16.56 12.16 30.10
C PRO A 100 -17.21 12.84 31.31
N PRO A 101 -17.79 12.06 32.25
CA PRO A 101 -18.52 12.62 33.41
C PRO A 101 -17.72 13.63 34.22
N GLU A 102 -16.41 13.46 34.32
CA GLU A 102 -15.48 14.35 35.05
C GLU A 102 -15.30 15.72 34.41
N LEU A 103 -15.62 15.84 33.11
CA LEU A 103 -15.53 17.09 32.34
C LEU A 103 -16.88 17.82 32.23
N LEU A 104 -17.97 17.23 32.74
CA LEU A 104 -19.28 17.88 32.73
C LEU A 104 -19.24 19.18 33.53
N GLY A 105 -19.72 20.26 32.91
CA GLY A 105 -19.71 21.60 33.51
C GLY A 105 -18.38 22.35 33.40
N THR A 106 -17.38 21.78 32.75
CA THR A 106 -16.12 22.43 32.42
C THR A 106 -16.22 23.16 31.07
N GLU A 107 -15.16 23.90 30.70
CA GLU A 107 -15.05 24.46 29.34
C GLU A 107 -15.07 23.35 28.28
N HIS A 108 -14.46 22.20 28.57
CA HIS A 108 -14.48 21.02 27.66
C HIS A 108 -15.90 20.55 27.34
N HIS A 109 -16.79 20.54 28.34
CA HIS A 109 -18.20 20.21 28.07
C HIS A 109 -18.86 21.20 27.08
N GLN A 110 -18.57 22.51 27.21
CA GLN A 110 -19.10 23.50 26.30
C GLN A 110 -18.60 23.30 24.86
N TYR A 111 -17.36 22.89 24.69
CA TYR A 111 -16.77 22.59 23.40
C TYR A 111 -17.36 21.31 22.80
N ASN A 112 -17.59 20.26 23.60
CA ASN A 112 -18.24 19.04 23.13
C ASN A 112 -19.68 19.31 22.66
N GLU A 113 -20.44 20.17 23.37
CA GLU A 113 -21.75 20.59 22.93
C GLU A 113 -21.70 21.37 21.60
N MET A 114 -20.65 22.15 21.37
CA MET A 114 -20.45 22.84 20.10
C MET A 114 -20.07 21.86 18.98
N ASN A 115 -19.23 20.85 19.27
CA ASN A 115 -18.92 19.79 18.35
C ASN A 115 -20.16 19.02 17.89
N LYS A 116 -21.12 18.74 18.77
CA LYS A 116 -22.41 18.15 18.40
C LYS A 116 -23.18 18.99 17.37
N LEU A 117 -23.07 20.31 17.45
CA LEU A 117 -23.65 21.21 16.46
C LEU A 117 -22.92 21.14 15.12
N LEU A 118 -21.63 20.81 15.12
CA LEU A 118 -20.79 20.71 13.92
C LEU A 118 -20.94 19.39 13.19
N LEU A 119 -21.50 18.35 13.82
CA LEU A 119 -21.71 17.03 13.18
C LEU A 119 -22.40 17.12 11.82
N HIS A 120 -23.37 18.00 11.69
CA HIS A 120 -24.06 18.24 10.41
C HIS A 120 -23.16 18.88 9.33
N HIS A 121 -21.95 19.31 9.71
CA HIS A 121 -21.00 19.92 8.79
C HIS A 121 -19.86 18.98 8.40
N ILE A 122 -19.74 17.81 9.02
CA ILE A 122 -18.68 16.85 8.69
C ILE A 122 -19.10 15.80 7.66
N TYR A 123 -20.41 15.65 7.42
CA TYR A 123 -20.97 14.80 6.39
C TYR A 123 -21.34 15.61 5.14
N ASP A 124 -20.82 15.20 3.99
CA ASP A 124 -21.10 15.85 2.69
C ASP A 124 -21.84 14.89 1.73
N PRO A 125 -23.19 14.93 1.71
CA PRO A 125 -23.98 14.10 0.81
C PRO A 125 -23.80 14.48 -0.67
N THR A 126 -23.12 15.58 -0.96
CA THR A 126 -22.89 16.05 -2.35
C THR A 126 -21.59 15.52 -2.93
N HIS A 127 -20.74 14.92 -2.11
CA HIS A 127 -19.41 14.39 -2.46
C HIS A 127 -18.50 15.45 -3.12
N ARG A 128 -18.61 16.72 -2.69
CA ARG A 128 -17.81 17.83 -3.21
C ARG A 128 -16.51 18.01 -2.46
N PHE A 129 -16.53 17.74 -1.15
CA PHE A 129 -15.42 18.03 -0.24
C PHE A 129 -14.74 16.74 0.17
N MET A 130 -13.57 16.51 -0.42
CA MET A 130 -12.83 15.25 -0.31
C MET A 130 -12.43 14.87 1.13
N GLY A 131 -12.31 15.86 2.02
CA GLY A 131 -11.96 15.64 3.41
C GLY A 131 -13.14 15.29 4.33
N MET A 132 -14.38 15.32 3.82
CA MET A 132 -15.59 15.04 4.62
C MET A 132 -15.99 13.58 4.56
N TYR A 133 -16.79 13.12 5.52
CA TYR A 133 -17.48 11.82 5.42
C TYR A 133 -18.48 11.84 4.27
N TRP A 134 -18.57 10.74 3.54
CA TRP A 134 -19.48 10.56 2.41
C TRP A 134 -20.48 9.42 2.61
N GLY A 135 -20.38 8.72 3.75
CA GLY A 135 -21.42 7.81 4.24
C GLY A 135 -21.23 6.35 3.87
N GLY A 136 -20.14 5.96 3.21
CA GLY A 136 -19.86 4.53 3.05
C GLY A 136 -19.60 3.85 4.39
N ASP A 137 -20.08 2.61 4.56
CA ASP A 137 -20.11 1.91 5.83
C ASP A 137 -19.97 0.38 5.70
N LEU A 138 -19.94 -0.34 6.82
CA LEU A 138 -19.80 -1.79 6.82
C LEU A 138 -21.02 -2.51 6.22
N GLN A 139 -22.23 -1.94 6.34
CA GLN A 139 -23.39 -2.49 5.67
C GLN A 139 -23.25 -2.37 4.15
N GLY A 140 -22.71 -1.24 3.68
CA GLY A 140 -22.42 -1.04 2.26
C GLY A 140 -21.39 -2.03 1.72
N VAL A 141 -20.39 -2.42 2.51
CA VAL A 141 -19.48 -3.50 2.12
C VAL A 141 -20.23 -4.82 2.00
N ILE A 142 -21.12 -5.15 2.95
CA ILE A 142 -21.97 -6.35 2.91
C ILE A 142 -22.81 -6.36 1.63
N ASP A 143 -23.46 -5.26 1.30
CA ASP A 143 -24.35 -5.13 0.16
C ASP A 143 -23.62 -5.30 -1.20
N LYS A 144 -22.29 -5.19 -1.20
CA LYS A 144 -21.44 -5.33 -2.39
C LYS A 144 -20.59 -6.60 -2.43
N LEU A 145 -20.81 -7.54 -1.53
CA LEU A 145 -20.05 -8.80 -1.51
C LEU A 145 -20.24 -9.63 -2.78
N ASP A 146 -21.45 -9.65 -3.37
CA ASP A 146 -21.71 -10.36 -4.63
C ASP A 146 -20.90 -9.75 -5.80
N TYR A 147 -20.72 -8.44 -5.82
CA TYR A 147 -19.85 -7.77 -6.79
C TYR A 147 -18.39 -8.19 -6.64
N LEU A 148 -17.91 -8.25 -5.41
CA LEU A 148 -16.52 -8.66 -5.11
C LEU A 148 -16.28 -10.14 -5.45
N GLU A 149 -17.26 -11.00 -5.20
CA GLU A 149 -17.24 -12.41 -5.59
C GLU A 149 -17.19 -12.57 -7.13
N ASP A 150 -18.06 -11.85 -7.88
CA ASP A 150 -18.05 -11.89 -9.35
C ASP A 150 -16.74 -11.35 -9.92
N LEU A 151 -16.14 -10.34 -9.32
CA LEU A 151 -14.84 -9.79 -9.71
C LEU A 151 -13.69 -10.82 -9.48
N GLY A 152 -13.90 -11.83 -8.65
CA GLY A 152 -12.91 -12.85 -8.31
C GLY A 152 -12.00 -12.46 -7.13
N VAL A 153 -12.46 -11.57 -6.27
CA VAL A 153 -11.76 -11.21 -5.03
C VAL A 153 -11.80 -12.38 -4.05
N THR A 154 -10.67 -12.66 -3.40
CA THR A 154 -10.58 -13.72 -2.38
C THR A 154 -10.37 -13.18 -0.97
N LYS A 155 -9.84 -11.95 -0.86
CA LYS A 155 -9.71 -11.25 0.41
C LYS A 155 -9.92 -9.76 0.22
N ILE A 156 -10.64 -9.15 1.15
CA ILE A 156 -10.76 -7.70 1.26
C ILE A 156 -9.87 -7.18 2.37
N ILE A 157 -9.24 -6.04 2.14
CA ILE A 157 -8.54 -5.26 3.17
C ILE A 157 -9.41 -4.04 3.44
N LEU A 158 -9.89 -3.91 4.65
CA LEU A 158 -10.63 -2.72 5.09
C LEU A 158 -9.63 -1.70 5.64
N ALA A 159 -9.67 -0.46 5.14
CA ALA A 159 -9.05 0.66 5.84
C ALA A 159 -9.48 0.65 7.30
N PRO A 160 -8.71 1.21 8.24
CA PRO A 160 -8.98 1.04 9.66
C PRO A 160 -10.43 1.36 10.00
N ILE A 161 -11.10 0.39 10.64
CA ILE A 161 -12.51 0.50 11.07
C ILE A 161 -12.64 0.86 12.54
N GLN A 162 -11.51 0.95 13.24
CA GLN A 162 -11.46 1.27 14.65
C GLN A 162 -11.93 2.71 14.87
N ASP A 163 -12.38 3.01 16.09
CA ASP A 163 -12.91 4.32 16.47
C ASP A 163 -11.84 5.42 16.32
N ASN A 164 -12.17 6.42 15.51
CA ASN A 164 -11.31 7.49 15.09
C ASN A 164 -11.62 8.82 15.81
N ALA A 165 -10.73 9.78 15.61
CA ALA A 165 -10.92 11.13 16.08
C ALA A 165 -12.16 11.78 15.48
N ASN A 166 -12.95 12.41 16.33
CA ASN A 166 -14.12 13.16 15.94
C ASN A 166 -13.79 14.63 15.73
N GLY A 167 -14.16 15.20 14.59
CA GLY A 167 -14.01 16.62 14.31
C GLY A 167 -13.42 16.97 12.94
N LEU A 168 -13.09 18.24 12.79
CA LEU A 168 -12.49 18.80 11.58
C LEU A 168 -11.02 19.17 11.85
N PHE A 169 -10.17 18.61 11.03
CA PHE A 169 -8.73 18.84 11.05
C PHE A 169 -8.34 19.57 9.79
N TYR A 170 -7.45 20.54 9.86
CA TYR A 170 -7.02 21.21 8.65
C TYR A 170 -5.61 20.85 8.21
N HIS A 171 -5.47 20.86 6.90
CA HIS A 171 -4.20 20.64 6.25
C HIS A 171 -3.20 21.73 6.70
N PRO A 172 -1.92 21.41 6.90
CA PRO A 172 -0.90 22.41 7.27
C PRO A 172 -0.86 23.64 6.37
N ASP A 173 -1.20 23.51 5.10
CA ASP A 173 -1.22 24.61 4.14
C ASP A 173 -2.33 25.64 4.40
N ILE A 174 -3.36 25.28 5.14
CA ILE A 174 -4.46 26.20 5.48
C ILE A 174 -4.02 27.30 6.44
N ARG A 175 -2.93 27.09 7.20
CA ARG A 175 -2.37 28.16 8.06
C ARG A 175 -2.16 29.44 7.28
N ASN A 176 -1.62 29.34 6.08
CA ASN A 176 -1.40 30.47 5.19
C ASN A 176 -2.73 31.04 4.67
N TYR A 177 -3.70 30.18 4.39
CA TYR A 177 -5.00 30.58 3.89
C TYR A 177 -5.80 31.38 4.93
N LEU A 178 -5.97 30.85 6.13
CA LEU A 178 -6.71 31.52 7.21
C LEU A 178 -6.03 32.81 7.66
N TYR A 179 -4.70 32.82 7.72
CA TYR A 179 -3.92 34.03 8.05
C TYR A 179 -4.08 35.14 7.00
N LEU A 180 -4.10 34.76 5.71
CA LEU A 180 -4.20 35.71 4.62
C LEU A 180 -5.62 36.24 4.41
N HIS A 181 -6.64 35.42 4.64
CA HIS A 181 -8.02 35.73 4.28
C HIS A 181 -8.91 36.19 5.42
N LYS A 182 -8.51 36.06 6.70
CA LYS A 182 -9.24 36.49 7.92
C LYS A 182 -10.77 36.34 7.81
N GLN A 183 -11.22 35.20 7.34
CA GLN A 183 -12.64 35.01 7.03
C GLN A 183 -13.47 34.77 8.28
N GLU A 184 -14.54 35.54 8.43
CA GLU A 184 -15.52 35.43 9.52
C GLU A 184 -16.60 34.38 9.26
N THR A 185 -16.66 33.78 8.07
CA THR A 185 -17.66 32.80 7.68
C THR A 185 -17.01 31.56 7.06
N ILE A 186 -17.52 30.39 7.42
CA ILE A 186 -17.15 29.12 6.81
C ILE A 186 -17.68 29.15 5.37
N ALA A 187 -16.82 29.42 4.40
CA ALA A 187 -17.13 29.40 2.98
C ALA A 187 -16.83 28.03 2.39
N ASP A 188 -17.38 27.74 1.20
CA ASP A 188 -17.06 26.50 0.43
C ASP A 188 -15.56 26.24 0.31
N ASP A 189 -14.78 27.30 0.22
CA ASP A 189 -13.33 27.23 0.10
C ASP A 189 -12.64 26.67 1.35
N PHE A 190 -13.23 26.86 2.51
CA PHE A 190 -12.75 26.31 3.78
C PHE A 190 -12.82 24.78 3.80
N TYR A 191 -13.92 24.17 3.36
CA TYR A 191 -14.10 22.71 3.35
C TYR A 191 -13.13 21.99 2.41
N ARG A 192 -12.48 22.70 1.50
CA ARG A 192 -11.43 22.15 0.62
C ARG A 192 -10.10 21.92 1.32
N HIS A 193 -9.93 22.51 2.50
CA HIS A 193 -8.66 22.49 3.23
C HIS A 193 -8.74 21.77 4.58
N VAL A 194 -9.88 21.21 4.89
CA VAL A 194 -10.09 20.46 6.13
C VAL A 194 -10.39 19.01 5.84
N SER A 195 -10.12 18.16 6.82
CA SER A 195 -10.41 16.74 6.74
C SER A 195 -11.03 16.26 8.05
N THR A 196 -11.92 15.29 7.93
CA THR A 196 -12.35 14.41 9.01
C THR A 196 -11.50 13.15 9.03
N ALA A 197 -11.74 12.26 9.97
CA ALA A 197 -11.05 10.97 10.05
C ALA A 197 -11.66 9.89 9.11
N TYR A 198 -12.38 10.27 8.07
CA TYR A 198 -13.07 9.36 7.13
C TYR A 198 -12.21 8.21 6.59
N HIS A 199 -10.91 8.41 6.61
CA HIS A 199 -9.93 7.44 6.10
C HIS A 199 -9.53 6.35 7.10
N GLY A 200 -9.85 6.52 8.40
CA GLY A 200 -9.59 5.54 9.43
C GLY A 200 -8.22 5.61 10.12
N TYR A 201 -7.27 6.45 9.65
CA TYR A 201 -5.88 6.47 10.14
C TYR A 201 -5.65 7.36 11.37
N TRP A 202 -6.71 7.92 11.96
CA TRP A 202 -6.64 8.73 13.18
C TRP A 202 -7.33 8.02 14.34
N THR A 203 -6.94 6.77 14.55
CA THR A 203 -7.50 5.89 15.59
C THR A 203 -7.22 6.43 16.98
N LYS A 204 -8.23 6.36 17.85
CA LYS A 204 -8.14 6.66 19.29
C LYS A 204 -8.50 5.46 20.16
N ASP A 205 -9.39 4.56 19.70
CA ASP A 205 -9.79 3.33 20.40
C ASP A 205 -9.72 2.11 19.49
N TRP A 206 -8.76 1.22 19.75
CA TRP A 206 -8.54 0.00 18.96
C TRP A 206 -9.49 -1.14 19.30
N PHE A 207 -10.38 -0.96 20.27
CA PHE A 207 -11.35 -1.97 20.68
C PHE A 207 -12.78 -1.64 20.25
N GLU A 208 -13.01 -0.50 19.61
CA GLU A 208 -14.32 -0.06 19.14
C GLU A 208 -14.35 0.02 17.62
N ILE A 209 -15.55 -0.04 17.05
CA ILE A 209 -15.82 0.28 15.65
C ILE A 209 -16.31 1.71 15.58
N ASP A 210 -15.76 2.48 14.65
CA ASP A 210 -16.15 3.87 14.40
C ASP A 210 -17.68 4.00 14.19
N GLU A 211 -18.29 4.97 14.81
CA GLU A 211 -19.72 5.18 14.78
C GLU A 211 -20.28 5.52 13.38
N HIS A 212 -19.44 6.09 12.51
CA HIS A 212 -19.82 6.36 11.11
C HIS A 212 -19.86 5.08 10.26
N LEU A 213 -19.28 3.99 10.71
CA LEU A 213 -19.21 2.73 9.98
C LEU A 213 -20.22 1.68 10.45
N ARG A 214 -20.90 1.92 11.56
CA ARG A 214 -21.94 1.04 12.16
C ARG A 214 -23.23 1.83 12.40
N ASN A 215 -24.33 1.16 12.68
CA ASN A 215 -25.55 1.84 13.08
C ASN A 215 -25.65 1.97 14.62
N PRO A 216 -25.24 3.09 15.21
CA PRO A 216 -25.29 3.28 16.66
C PRO A 216 -26.73 3.41 17.18
N GLN A 217 -27.70 3.73 16.32
CA GLN A 217 -29.12 3.93 16.69
C GLN A 217 -29.91 2.63 16.68
N ASP A 218 -29.38 1.57 16.09
CA ASP A 218 -30.02 0.25 16.11
C ASP A 218 -29.82 -0.45 17.45
N GLN A 219 -30.69 -0.11 18.40
CA GLN A 219 -30.66 -0.72 19.74
C GLN A 219 -31.02 -2.21 19.75
N SER A 220 -31.52 -2.77 18.63
CA SER A 220 -31.83 -4.19 18.49
C SER A 220 -30.58 -5.01 18.21
N ARG A 221 -29.51 -4.39 17.78
CA ARG A 221 -28.22 -5.02 17.42
C ARG A 221 -27.14 -4.62 18.43
N ASP A 222 -26.28 -5.59 18.71
CA ASP A 222 -25.00 -5.33 19.33
C ASP A 222 -24.19 -4.40 18.43
N ARG A 223 -23.52 -3.38 18.96
CA ARG A 223 -22.70 -2.41 18.23
C ARG A 223 -21.62 -3.01 17.32
N TYR A 224 -21.27 -4.27 17.53
CA TYR A 224 -20.34 -5.02 16.71
C TYR A 224 -21.05 -5.95 15.72
N GLN A 225 -22.36 -6.06 15.72
CA GLN A 225 -23.09 -7.08 14.96
C GLN A 225 -22.87 -6.93 13.45
N VAL A 226 -22.85 -5.71 12.93
CA VAL A 226 -22.63 -5.47 11.50
C VAL A 226 -21.28 -6.04 11.03
N PHE A 227 -20.25 -5.98 11.87
CA PHE A 227 -18.95 -6.54 11.50
C PHE A 227 -18.92 -8.08 11.59
N ARG A 228 -19.64 -8.68 12.56
CA ARG A 228 -19.84 -10.14 12.57
C ARG A 228 -20.60 -10.60 11.33
N ASP A 229 -21.67 -9.88 10.96
CA ASP A 229 -22.45 -10.17 9.76
C ASP A 229 -21.58 -10.06 8.50
N LEU A 230 -20.67 -9.08 8.43
CA LEU A 230 -19.71 -8.97 7.34
C LEU A 230 -18.75 -10.16 7.29
N LEU A 231 -18.18 -10.55 8.42
CA LEU A 231 -17.28 -11.69 8.49
C LEU A 231 -17.95 -13.00 8.03
N ASP A 232 -19.18 -13.22 8.49
CA ASP A 232 -19.93 -14.44 8.16
C ASP A 232 -20.35 -14.44 6.68
N GLN A 233 -20.92 -13.35 6.17
CA GLN A 233 -21.35 -13.29 4.77
C GLN A 233 -20.20 -13.27 3.77
N ALA A 234 -19.06 -12.65 4.11
CA ALA A 234 -17.86 -12.71 3.30
C ALA A 234 -17.28 -14.14 3.32
N GLY A 235 -17.20 -14.77 4.50
CA GLY A 235 -16.71 -16.13 4.66
C GLY A 235 -17.55 -17.17 3.91
N GLU A 236 -18.87 -17.02 3.88
CA GLU A 236 -19.77 -17.87 3.09
C GLU A 236 -19.49 -17.82 1.58
N ARG A 237 -18.97 -16.69 1.08
CA ARG A 237 -18.52 -16.48 -0.31
C ARG A 237 -17.06 -16.85 -0.55
N GLY A 238 -16.37 -17.35 0.48
CA GLY A 238 -14.94 -17.63 0.39
C GLY A 238 -14.05 -16.38 0.38
N ILE A 239 -14.57 -15.22 0.80
CA ILE A 239 -13.84 -13.96 0.91
C ILE A 239 -13.36 -13.76 2.34
N GLY A 240 -12.03 -13.75 2.54
CA GLY A 240 -11.44 -13.41 3.83
C GLY A 240 -11.41 -11.90 4.08
N VAL A 241 -11.55 -11.49 5.33
CA VAL A 241 -11.47 -10.09 5.74
C VAL A 241 -10.16 -9.83 6.47
N ILE A 242 -9.39 -8.87 5.99
CA ILE A 242 -8.13 -8.39 6.59
C ILE A 242 -8.41 -7.00 7.16
N LEU A 243 -8.00 -6.77 8.40
CA LEU A 243 -8.09 -5.46 9.02
C LEU A 243 -6.78 -4.67 8.84
N ASP A 244 -6.92 -3.41 8.49
CA ASP A 244 -5.82 -2.47 8.56
C ASP A 244 -5.66 -1.95 10.00
N LEU A 245 -4.44 -1.97 10.54
CA LEU A 245 -4.12 -1.53 11.89
C LEU A 245 -3.03 -0.47 11.89
N THR A 246 -3.35 0.65 12.51
CA THR A 246 -2.41 1.72 12.84
C THR A 246 -1.91 1.50 14.26
N MET A 247 -0.63 1.18 14.45
CA MET A 247 -0.05 0.97 15.78
C MET A 247 1.09 1.93 16.09
N ASN A 248 1.48 2.75 15.12
CA ASN A 248 2.55 3.71 15.26
C ASN A 248 2.08 4.98 16.00
N GLN A 249 0.91 5.48 15.63
CA GLN A 249 0.39 6.75 16.13
C GLN A 249 -1.06 6.63 16.56
N THR A 250 -1.50 7.60 17.34
CA THR A 250 -2.92 7.87 17.57
C THR A 250 -3.42 9.04 16.71
N SER A 251 -4.64 9.50 16.95
CA SER A 251 -5.23 10.65 16.26
C SER A 251 -4.42 11.92 16.48
N PRO A 252 -4.50 12.92 15.56
CA PRO A 252 -3.90 14.22 15.80
C PRO A 252 -4.36 14.78 17.14
N GLY A 253 -3.40 15.05 18.00
CA GLY A 253 -3.63 15.55 19.35
C GLY A 253 -3.32 17.01 19.51
N HIS A 254 -3.43 17.47 20.75
CA HIS A 254 -2.99 18.78 21.14
C HIS A 254 -1.48 18.92 20.98
N ILE A 255 -1.02 19.62 19.96
CA ILE A 255 0.37 20.04 19.84
C ILE A 255 0.48 21.44 20.42
N SER A 256 1.16 21.55 21.52
CA SER A 256 1.65 22.76 22.21
C SER A 256 1.09 24.12 21.78
N ASN A 257 1.01 25.00 22.74
CA ASN A 257 0.67 26.45 22.70
C ASN A 257 1.40 27.30 21.63
N GLU A 258 2.00 26.71 20.60
CA GLU A 258 2.82 27.44 19.64
C GLU A 258 2.01 28.21 18.57
N VAL A 259 0.72 27.90 18.43
CA VAL A 259 -0.19 28.65 17.54
C VAL A 259 -1.52 28.90 18.23
N PRO A 260 -1.58 29.85 19.20
CA PRO A 260 -2.78 30.13 19.99
C PRO A 260 -3.99 30.54 19.15
N GLU A 261 -3.76 31.11 17.98
CA GLU A 261 -4.80 31.68 17.10
C GLU A 261 -5.54 30.60 16.29
N LEU A 262 -4.98 29.39 16.20
CA LEU A 262 -5.50 28.31 15.38
C LEU A 262 -5.81 27.04 16.17
N GLY A 263 -5.66 27.08 17.48
CA GLY A 263 -5.66 25.87 18.30
C GLY A 263 -4.42 25.01 18.06
N ALA A 264 -3.87 24.44 19.09
CA ALA A 264 -2.77 23.51 18.97
C ALA A 264 -3.24 22.26 18.19
N GLY A 265 -2.31 21.65 17.48
CA GLY A 265 -2.63 20.42 16.72
C GLY A 265 -3.35 20.62 15.39
N GLY A 266 -3.53 21.86 14.94
CA GLY A 266 -4.21 22.10 13.68
C GLY A 266 -5.73 22.06 13.74
N PHE A 267 -6.32 22.06 14.93
CA PHE A 267 -7.76 22.12 15.11
C PHE A 267 -8.31 23.54 14.93
N LEU A 268 -9.47 23.63 14.30
CA LEU A 268 -10.08 24.89 13.88
C LEU A 268 -10.56 25.79 14.99
N PHE A 269 -10.81 25.24 16.15
CA PHE A 269 -11.66 25.91 17.13
C PHE A 269 -11.11 25.88 18.57
N GLY A 270 -9.81 25.79 18.71
CA GLY A 270 -9.16 25.86 20.02
C GLY A 270 -8.97 24.51 20.72
N GLU A 271 -8.06 24.53 21.65
CA GLU A 271 -7.45 23.37 22.30
C GLU A 271 -8.43 22.42 22.99
N SER A 272 -9.51 22.95 23.49
CA SER A 272 -10.42 22.20 24.35
C SER A 272 -11.49 21.39 23.62
N TRP A 273 -11.63 21.57 22.33
CA TRP A 273 -12.64 20.87 21.54
C TRP A 273 -12.33 19.41 21.30
N PHE A 274 -11.07 19.08 21.32
CA PHE A 274 -10.55 17.78 21.02
C PHE A 274 -9.71 17.25 22.19
N ALA A 275 -10.16 17.51 23.39
CA ALA A 275 -9.50 17.04 24.60
C ALA A 275 -9.35 15.49 24.64
N ASP A 276 -10.20 14.80 23.90
CA ASP A 276 -10.17 13.35 23.70
C ASP A 276 -9.25 12.92 22.54
N ASN A 277 -8.89 13.81 21.63
CA ASN A 277 -8.01 13.46 20.52
C ASN A 277 -6.53 13.45 20.93
N GLY A 278 -5.73 12.62 20.26
CA GLY A 278 -4.35 12.37 20.63
C GLY A 278 -4.19 11.44 21.82
N ASN A 279 -5.28 11.02 22.43
CA ASN A 279 -5.33 10.10 23.56
C ASN A 279 -5.64 8.68 23.10
N VAL A 280 -5.37 7.71 23.98
CA VAL A 280 -5.68 6.29 23.75
C VAL A 280 -6.83 5.88 24.65
N TYR A 281 -7.84 5.25 24.06
CA TYR A 281 -9.03 4.75 24.73
C TYR A 281 -9.13 3.22 24.63
N ARG A 282 -9.90 2.62 25.52
CA ARG A 282 -10.26 1.21 25.48
C ARG A 282 -11.74 1.08 25.83
N HIS A 283 -12.57 0.71 24.87
CA HIS A 283 -14.04 0.64 25.02
C HIS A 283 -14.64 1.96 25.55
N GLY A 284 -14.12 3.09 25.09
CA GLY A 284 -14.53 4.41 25.49
C GLY A 284 -13.89 4.92 26.80
N GLU A 285 -13.07 4.13 27.48
CA GLU A 285 -12.36 4.54 28.70
C GLU A 285 -10.95 5.05 28.34
N LEU A 286 -10.59 6.24 28.84
CA LEU A 286 -9.27 6.83 28.67
C LEU A 286 -8.21 6.00 29.41
N VAL A 287 -7.25 5.44 28.67
CA VAL A 287 -6.18 4.59 29.22
C VAL A 287 -4.78 5.13 28.94
N GLY A 288 -4.59 5.91 27.91
CA GLY A 288 -3.31 6.51 27.54
C GLY A 288 -3.46 7.99 27.17
N PRO A 289 -3.47 8.89 28.16
CA PRO A 289 -3.60 10.31 27.89
C PRO A 289 -2.29 10.89 27.34
N HIS A 290 -2.28 11.33 26.10
CA HIS A 290 -1.22 12.19 25.60
C HIS A 290 -1.34 13.60 26.20
N TRP A 291 -2.56 14.02 26.45
CA TRP A 291 -2.92 15.21 27.20
C TRP A 291 -4.02 14.84 28.19
N ASP A 292 -3.72 14.91 29.48
CA ASP A 292 -4.77 14.70 30.50
C ASP A 292 -5.59 15.97 30.66
N PRO A 293 -6.84 16.00 30.19
CA PRO A 293 -7.69 17.19 30.27
C PRO A 293 -8.01 17.62 31.70
N ARG A 294 -7.82 16.75 32.68
CA ARG A 294 -8.11 17.01 34.11
C ARG A 294 -6.96 17.74 34.80
N THR A 295 -5.71 17.41 34.45
CA THR A 295 -4.51 17.94 35.12
C THR A 295 -3.73 18.91 34.22
N GLY A 296 -3.92 18.87 32.91
CA GLY A 296 -3.12 19.58 31.92
C GLY A 296 -1.71 19.03 31.75
N GLU A 297 -1.46 17.80 32.23
CA GLU A 297 -0.17 17.13 32.07
C GLU A 297 -0.08 16.43 30.73
N ARG A 298 1.10 16.46 30.14
CA ARG A 298 1.40 15.72 28.92
C ARG A 298 1.93 14.36 29.27
N ASP A 299 1.40 13.34 28.62
CA ASP A 299 1.83 11.94 28.72
C ASP A 299 2.20 11.51 30.15
N PRO A 300 1.29 11.67 31.14
CA PRO A 300 1.61 11.41 32.53
C PRO A 300 1.95 9.95 32.81
N GLU A 301 1.60 9.05 31.89
CA GLU A 301 1.78 7.61 32.04
C GLU A 301 2.87 7.03 31.12
N GLY A 302 3.50 7.85 30.27
CA GLY A 302 4.59 7.42 29.38
C GLY A 302 4.13 6.48 28.26
N TRP A 303 3.10 6.86 27.52
CA TRP A 303 2.60 6.12 26.37
C TRP A 303 3.29 6.48 25.07
N PHE A 304 3.92 7.66 25.02
CA PHE A 304 4.37 8.28 23.76
C PHE A 304 5.84 8.58 23.78
N HIS A 305 6.46 8.52 22.62
CA HIS A 305 7.82 9.04 22.46
C HIS A 305 7.82 10.57 22.56
N PRO A 306 8.78 11.18 23.27
CA PRO A 306 8.93 12.63 23.35
C PRO A 306 9.60 13.18 22.09
N SER A 307 9.06 12.91 20.91
CA SER A 307 9.79 13.02 19.65
C SER A 307 9.36 14.18 18.78
N GLU A 308 10.23 14.52 17.83
CA GLU A 308 10.02 15.56 16.82
C GLU A 308 9.30 14.99 15.59
N ILE A 309 8.75 15.89 14.74
CA ILE A 309 8.16 15.52 13.45
C ILE A 309 9.26 15.09 12.49
N ILE A 310 9.05 14.02 11.75
CA ILE A 310 9.94 13.59 10.67
C ILE A 310 9.66 14.46 9.45
N TRP A 311 10.55 15.45 9.20
CA TRP A 311 10.43 16.34 8.05
C TRP A 311 10.98 15.75 6.75
N ASP A 312 11.94 14.85 6.85
CA ASP A 312 12.61 14.23 5.71
C ASP A 312 12.95 12.78 6.05
N PHE A 313 12.19 11.87 5.49
CA PHE A 313 12.33 10.43 5.71
C PHE A 313 13.61 9.84 5.10
N ASP A 314 14.19 10.50 4.09
CA ASP A 314 15.41 10.02 3.42
C ASP A 314 16.68 10.32 4.23
N THR A 315 16.65 11.35 5.06
CA THR A 315 17.81 11.82 5.85
C THR A 315 17.65 11.63 7.35
N ALA A 316 16.47 11.25 7.82
CA ALA A 316 16.21 10.99 9.23
C ALA A 316 17.11 9.88 9.79
N SER A 317 17.55 10.03 11.04
CA SER A 317 18.29 8.96 11.72
C SER A 317 17.39 7.74 11.94
N PRO A 318 17.95 6.53 12.09
CA PRO A 318 17.15 5.33 12.41
C PRO A 318 16.29 5.51 13.67
N GLN A 319 16.81 6.20 14.69
CA GLN A 319 16.04 6.50 15.89
C GLN A 319 14.88 7.45 15.61
N LEU A 320 15.11 8.52 14.84
CA LEU A 320 14.03 9.45 14.47
C LEU A 320 12.98 8.78 13.56
N LEU A 321 13.39 7.83 12.72
CA LEU A 321 12.44 7.05 11.92
C LEU A 321 11.56 6.15 12.78
N GLU A 322 12.08 5.61 13.89
CA GLU A 322 11.33 4.72 14.78
C GLU A 322 10.51 5.48 15.82
N GLU A 323 11.02 6.62 16.34
CA GLU A 323 10.42 7.36 17.47
C GLU A 323 9.77 8.67 17.05
N GLY A 324 9.85 9.07 15.77
CA GLY A 324 9.39 10.36 15.28
C GLY A 324 7.96 10.37 14.75
N GLN A 325 7.29 11.49 14.92
CA GLN A 325 5.94 11.69 14.40
C GLN A 325 5.94 11.70 12.87
N ILE A 326 5.19 10.80 12.26
CA ILE A 326 5.19 10.62 10.79
C ILE A 326 4.41 11.67 10.02
N SER A 327 3.46 12.36 10.64
CA SER A 327 2.65 13.38 10.00
C SER A 327 2.02 14.31 11.02
N GLY A 328 1.83 15.55 10.63
CA GLY A 328 0.89 16.57 11.14
C GLY A 328 0.54 16.65 12.64
N GLY A 329 1.36 16.10 13.54
CA GLY A 329 1.08 16.18 14.96
C GLY A 329 0.29 14.98 15.51
N MET A 330 0.37 13.87 14.87
CA MET A 330 -0.09 12.59 15.44
C MET A 330 0.94 12.12 16.47
N PRO A 331 0.57 12.00 17.76
CA PRO A 331 1.47 11.49 18.78
C PRO A 331 1.94 10.08 18.47
N ASP A 332 3.26 9.89 18.54
CA ASP A 332 3.91 8.63 18.27
C ASP A 332 3.92 7.74 19.51
N LEU A 333 3.45 6.51 19.41
CA LEU A 333 3.29 5.58 20.52
C LEU A 333 4.57 4.82 20.80
N ASP A 334 4.95 4.66 22.06
CA ASP A 334 6.12 3.87 22.49
C ASP A 334 5.75 2.40 22.68
N GLN A 335 5.84 1.57 21.66
CA GLN A 335 5.55 0.14 21.75
C GLN A 335 6.58 -0.64 22.59
N ALA A 336 7.67 -0.01 23.03
CA ALA A 336 8.58 -0.60 24.01
C ALA A 336 8.10 -0.39 25.47
N ALA A 337 7.21 0.57 25.69
CA ALA A 337 6.57 0.76 26.98
C ALA A 337 5.60 -0.42 27.28
N PRO A 338 5.72 -1.07 28.45
CA PRO A 338 4.96 -2.30 28.72
C PRO A 338 3.45 -2.15 28.64
N GLN A 339 2.89 -0.99 29.00
CA GLN A 339 1.46 -0.72 28.91
C GLN A 339 0.97 -0.58 27.46
N VAL A 340 1.78 0.03 26.59
CA VAL A 340 1.49 0.18 25.15
C VAL A 340 1.60 -1.17 24.45
N GLU A 341 2.68 -1.91 24.71
CA GLU A 341 2.86 -3.28 24.19
C GLU A 341 1.66 -4.16 24.55
N GLN A 342 1.29 -4.19 25.85
CA GLN A 342 0.19 -5.01 26.32
C GLN A 342 -1.15 -4.59 25.70
N TYR A 343 -1.38 -3.29 25.56
CA TYR A 343 -2.59 -2.74 24.95
C TYR A 343 -2.75 -3.25 23.51
N PHE A 344 -1.72 -3.15 22.68
CA PHE A 344 -1.79 -3.60 21.29
C PHE A 344 -1.85 -5.12 21.15
N LEU A 345 -1.18 -5.87 22.01
CA LEU A 345 -1.32 -7.33 22.02
C LEU A 345 -2.74 -7.77 22.43
N ASP A 346 -3.37 -7.05 23.36
CA ASP A 346 -4.76 -7.29 23.74
C ASP A 346 -5.73 -6.94 22.60
N ALA A 347 -5.55 -5.79 21.95
CA ALA A 347 -6.36 -5.39 20.78
C ALA A 347 -6.23 -6.38 19.64
N THR A 348 -5.01 -6.85 19.37
CA THR A 348 -4.74 -7.90 18.37
C THR A 348 -5.50 -9.19 18.70
N ARG A 349 -5.45 -9.62 19.95
CA ARG A 349 -6.20 -10.80 20.42
C ARG A 349 -7.71 -10.59 20.27
N PHE A 350 -8.21 -9.41 20.66
CA PHE A 350 -9.62 -9.06 20.54
C PHE A 350 -10.12 -9.24 19.11
N TRP A 351 -9.45 -8.68 18.12
CA TRP A 351 -9.86 -8.81 16.71
C TRP A 351 -9.70 -10.21 16.15
N LEU A 352 -8.64 -10.95 16.51
CA LEU A 352 -8.44 -12.34 16.06
C LEU A 352 -9.46 -13.32 16.61
N THR A 353 -10.11 -13.01 17.74
CA THR A 353 -11.12 -13.86 18.38
C THR A 353 -12.51 -13.21 18.43
N PHE A 354 -12.70 -12.21 17.56
CA PHE A 354 -13.87 -11.32 17.60
C PHE A 354 -15.20 -12.02 17.35
N ASN A 355 -15.25 -12.99 16.46
CA ASN A 355 -16.47 -13.74 16.11
C ASN A 355 -16.29 -15.24 16.42
N PRO A 356 -16.33 -15.62 17.71
CA PRO A 356 -15.94 -16.98 18.14
C PRO A 356 -16.86 -18.09 17.63
N GLU A 357 -18.10 -17.77 17.21
CA GLU A 357 -19.08 -18.72 16.70
C GLU A 357 -19.16 -18.71 15.17
N GLY A 358 -18.49 -17.78 14.48
CA GLY A 358 -18.52 -17.58 13.04
C GLY A 358 -17.14 -17.48 12.40
N TYR A 359 -17.09 -16.85 11.24
CA TYR A 359 -15.83 -16.61 10.54
C TYR A 359 -14.99 -15.55 11.26
N GLN A 360 -13.68 -15.78 11.31
CA GLN A 360 -12.71 -14.84 11.88
C GLN A 360 -12.08 -13.98 10.81
N ILE A 361 -11.41 -12.90 11.21
CA ILE A 361 -10.55 -12.15 10.29
C ILE A 361 -9.43 -13.03 9.73
N ALA A 362 -9.07 -12.79 8.46
CA ALA A 362 -8.01 -13.53 7.78
C ALA A 362 -6.60 -13.06 8.17
N GLY A 363 -6.47 -11.90 8.80
CA GLY A 363 -5.20 -11.34 9.22
C GLY A 363 -5.22 -9.82 9.27
N PHE A 364 -4.02 -9.22 9.15
CA PHE A 364 -3.83 -7.77 9.26
C PHE A 364 -2.98 -7.19 8.15
N ARG A 365 -3.35 -6.01 7.68
CA ARG A 365 -2.43 -5.06 7.05
C ARG A 365 -1.90 -4.15 8.16
N LEU A 366 -0.62 -3.96 8.23
CA LEU A 366 0.07 -3.22 9.27
C LEU A 366 0.60 -1.92 8.70
N ASP A 367 0.06 -0.82 9.20
CA ASP A 367 0.44 0.53 8.81
C ASP A 367 1.85 0.88 9.28
N ALA A 368 2.59 1.63 8.46
CA ALA A 368 3.83 2.30 8.84
C ALA A 368 4.86 1.42 9.59
N VAL A 369 5.01 0.14 9.21
CA VAL A 369 5.78 -0.86 9.98
C VAL A 369 7.24 -0.49 10.23
N LYS A 370 7.84 0.38 9.42
CA LYS A 370 9.23 0.85 9.60
C LYS A 370 9.41 1.83 10.77
N HIS A 371 8.29 2.37 11.28
CA HIS A 371 8.25 3.35 12.35
C HIS A 371 7.96 2.74 13.72
N VAL A 372 7.79 1.42 13.77
CA VAL A 372 7.56 0.65 15.00
C VAL A 372 8.71 -0.31 15.21
N ASN A 373 9.19 -0.46 16.44
CA ASN A 373 10.34 -1.28 16.71
C ASN A 373 10.13 -2.78 16.40
N VAL A 374 11.16 -3.40 15.84
CA VAL A 374 11.10 -4.79 15.37
C VAL A 374 10.86 -5.78 16.52
N SER A 375 11.23 -5.44 17.76
CA SER A 375 11.02 -6.33 18.90
C SER A 375 9.54 -6.49 19.22
N PHE A 376 8.76 -5.43 19.04
CA PHE A 376 7.30 -5.48 19.15
C PHE A 376 6.71 -6.34 18.01
N TRP A 377 7.12 -6.12 16.77
CA TRP A 377 6.61 -6.92 15.64
C TRP A 377 6.82 -8.41 15.82
N ARG A 378 7.94 -8.84 16.40
CA ARG A 378 8.19 -10.26 16.70
C ARG A 378 7.20 -10.83 17.71
N LYS A 379 6.87 -10.08 18.76
CA LYS A 379 5.87 -10.50 19.76
C LYS A 379 4.47 -10.52 19.16
N PHE A 380 4.16 -9.53 18.33
CA PHE A 380 2.92 -9.46 17.58
C PHE A 380 2.75 -10.68 16.66
N GLU A 381 3.76 -11.01 15.84
CA GLU A 381 3.74 -12.20 14.98
C GLU A 381 3.56 -13.50 15.77
N ASP A 382 4.31 -13.67 16.86
CA ASP A 382 4.22 -14.85 17.71
C ASP A 382 2.81 -14.99 18.33
N LEU A 383 2.18 -13.88 18.76
CA LEU A 383 0.81 -13.87 19.25
C LEU A 383 -0.18 -14.26 18.13
N VAL A 384 -0.13 -13.58 17.00
CA VAL A 384 -1.06 -13.81 15.88
C VAL A 384 -1.03 -15.27 15.47
N LEU A 385 0.15 -15.81 15.23
CA LEU A 385 0.31 -17.20 14.78
C LEU A 385 -0.02 -18.24 15.86
N SER A 386 0.07 -17.87 17.13
CA SER A 386 -0.40 -18.74 18.22
C SER A 386 -1.92 -18.91 18.22
N ILE A 387 -2.66 -17.91 17.73
CA ILE A 387 -4.13 -17.89 17.64
C ILE A 387 -4.60 -18.41 16.29
N ASN A 388 -4.06 -17.86 15.20
CA ASN A 388 -4.37 -18.23 13.84
C ASN A 388 -3.07 -18.49 13.05
N PRO A 389 -2.62 -19.76 12.91
CA PRO A 389 -1.40 -20.08 12.17
C PRO A 389 -1.43 -19.74 10.67
N ASP A 390 -2.63 -19.58 10.11
CA ASP A 390 -2.85 -19.27 8.70
C ASP A 390 -3.13 -17.76 8.49
N ALA A 391 -2.97 -16.93 9.52
CA ALA A 391 -3.18 -15.50 9.43
C ALA A 391 -2.21 -14.84 8.45
N VAL A 392 -2.75 -13.90 7.67
CA VAL A 392 -1.98 -13.08 6.73
C VAL A 392 -1.49 -11.82 7.44
N LEU A 393 -0.20 -11.50 7.29
CA LEU A 393 0.42 -10.27 7.81
C LEU A 393 1.09 -9.52 6.66
N ILE A 394 0.56 -8.35 6.33
CA ILE A 394 1.06 -7.51 5.24
C ILE A 394 1.52 -6.18 5.83
N GLY A 395 2.84 -5.93 5.84
CA GLY A 395 3.40 -4.68 6.36
C GLY A 395 3.56 -3.62 5.29
N GLU A 396 3.20 -2.40 5.60
CA GLU A 396 3.56 -1.27 4.77
C GLU A 396 4.97 -0.79 5.11
N TYR A 397 5.92 -1.15 4.27
CA TYR A 397 7.28 -0.64 4.34
C TYR A 397 7.57 0.26 3.14
N PHE A 398 7.24 1.53 3.24
CA PHE A 398 7.53 2.50 2.19
C PHE A 398 8.98 2.99 2.33
N SER A 399 9.88 2.52 1.46
CA SER A 399 11.31 2.80 1.55
C SER A 399 11.80 3.98 0.72
N GLY A 400 10.94 4.66 -0.02
CA GLY A 400 11.36 5.71 -0.95
C GLY A 400 12.35 5.22 -2.03
N GLY A 401 12.23 5.68 -3.24
CA GLY A 401 13.26 5.63 -4.28
C GLY A 401 13.80 4.25 -4.69
N TYR A 402 12.98 3.32 -5.18
CA TYR A 402 13.39 2.09 -5.90
C TYR A 402 14.45 1.20 -5.21
N ARG A 403 14.44 1.14 -3.88
CA ARG A 403 15.39 0.35 -3.10
C ARG A 403 14.69 -0.81 -2.43
N TYR A 404 15.09 -2.04 -2.78
CA TYR A 404 14.60 -3.25 -2.10
C TYR A 404 15.31 -3.52 -0.77
N GLN A 405 16.58 -3.12 -0.62
CA GLN A 405 17.40 -3.53 0.51
C GLN A 405 16.80 -3.17 1.88
N PRO A 406 16.27 -1.94 2.13
CA PRO A 406 15.70 -1.62 3.44
C PRO A 406 14.50 -2.50 3.81
N SER A 407 13.62 -2.78 2.84
CA SER A 407 12.48 -3.69 3.06
C SER A 407 12.93 -5.13 3.26
N ILE A 408 13.94 -5.60 2.53
CA ILE A 408 14.55 -6.92 2.73
C ILE A 408 15.17 -7.03 4.13
N ASP A 409 15.88 -6.00 4.58
CA ASP A 409 16.49 -5.98 5.91
C ASP A 409 15.42 -6.06 7.01
N PHE A 410 14.29 -5.37 6.84
CA PHE A 410 13.13 -5.48 7.73
C PHE A 410 12.54 -6.90 7.69
N LEU A 411 12.30 -7.45 6.49
CA LEU A 411 11.78 -8.81 6.33
C LEU A 411 12.72 -9.89 6.92
N ASN A 412 14.02 -9.65 6.94
CA ASN A 412 14.99 -10.55 7.59
C ASN A 412 14.92 -10.46 9.12
N GLN A 413 14.45 -9.36 9.66
CA GLN A 413 14.30 -9.15 11.10
C GLN A 413 12.96 -9.64 11.63
N THR A 414 11.90 -9.61 10.81
CA THR A 414 10.58 -10.19 11.10
C THR A 414 10.53 -11.64 10.58
N LYS A 415 9.48 -12.42 10.98
CA LYS A 415 9.38 -13.84 10.61
C LYS A 415 8.36 -14.08 9.49
N TYR A 416 7.20 -13.43 9.58
CA TYR A 416 6.00 -13.79 8.80
C TYR A 416 5.36 -12.60 8.08
N ILE A 417 5.72 -11.36 8.43
CA ILE A 417 5.22 -10.17 7.75
C ILE A 417 5.75 -10.17 6.31
N THR A 418 4.86 -10.10 5.33
CA THR A 418 5.19 -9.76 3.94
C THR A 418 5.00 -8.26 3.73
N HIS A 419 5.23 -7.74 2.53
CA HIS A 419 5.08 -6.31 2.28
C HIS A 419 4.56 -5.97 0.88
N PHE A 420 4.28 -4.68 0.66
CA PHE A 420 3.91 -4.13 -0.63
C PHE A 420 5.13 -3.87 -1.52
N ASP A 421 5.04 -4.23 -2.81
CA ASP A 421 6.10 -3.99 -3.79
C ASP A 421 5.95 -2.61 -4.45
N PHE A 422 6.35 -1.56 -3.74
CA PHE A 422 6.30 -0.19 -4.24
C PHE A 422 7.18 0.02 -5.49
N ASN A 423 8.28 -0.70 -5.59
CA ASN A 423 9.20 -0.56 -6.72
C ASN A 423 8.57 -1.08 -8.01
N LEU A 424 7.97 -2.27 -7.96
CA LEU A 424 7.28 -2.84 -9.12
C LEU A 424 6.05 -2.01 -9.49
N SER A 425 5.29 -1.53 -8.49
CA SER A 425 4.14 -0.65 -8.70
C SER A 425 4.53 0.59 -9.53
N GLU A 426 5.57 1.29 -9.14
CA GLU A 426 6.02 2.51 -9.82
C GLU A 426 6.54 2.20 -11.23
N ALA A 427 7.27 1.09 -11.41
CA ALA A 427 7.77 0.68 -12.72
C ALA A 427 6.61 0.35 -13.69
N ILE A 428 5.57 -0.34 -13.22
CA ILE A 428 4.38 -0.64 -14.02
C ILE A 428 3.66 0.66 -14.43
N ARG A 429 3.35 1.52 -13.48
CA ARG A 429 2.63 2.78 -13.72
C ARG A 429 3.32 3.63 -14.78
N ARG A 430 4.62 3.87 -14.63
CA ARG A 430 5.40 4.70 -15.57
C ARG A 430 5.53 4.11 -16.94
N TYR A 431 5.73 2.80 -17.03
CA TYR A 431 5.86 2.14 -18.32
C TYR A 431 4.59 2.28 -19.16
N PHE A 432 3.44 1.91 -18.61
CA PHE A 432 2.17 1.95 -19.32
C PHE A 432 1.62 3.37 -19.54
N ALA A 433 2.03 4.33 -18.72
CA ALA A 433 1.73 5.75 -18.93
C ALA A 433 2.64 6.41 -19.99
N HIS A 434 3.54 5.67 -20.61
CA HIS A 434 4.54 6.22 -21.54
C HIS A 434 5.38 7.35 -20.94
N ASP A 435 5.54 7.37 -19.62
CA ASP A 435 6.46 8.26 -18.95
C ASP A 435 7.90 7.83 -19.25
N ARG A 436 8.37 8.25 -20.44
CA ARG A 436 9.65 7.86 -21.01
C ARG A 436 10.85 8.55 -20.38
N GLY A 437 10.66 9.14 -19.21
CA GLY A 437 11.76 9.48 -18.31
C GLY A 437 12.67 8.25 -18.07
N TRP A 438 13.67 8.41 -17.24
CA TRP A 438 14.59 7.32 -16.91
C TRP A 438 13.88 6.07 -16.39
N ASP A 439 12.78 6.24 -15.67
CA ASP A 439 12.10 5.19 -14.92
C ASP A 439 10.97 4.48 -15.70
N GLY A 440 10.50 5.05 -16.82
CA GLY A 440 9.44 4.48 -17.66
C GLY A 440 9.93 3.53 -18.75
N ARG A 441 11.17 3.06 -18.70
CA ARG A 441 11.74 2.17 -19.73
C ARG A 441 11.41 0.72 -19.45
N SER A 442 11.19 -0.06 -20.52
CA SER A 442 10.82 -1.47 -20.42
C SER A 442 11.85 -2.31 -19.65
N TYR A 443 13.14 -1.99 -19.74
CA TYR A 443 14.17 -2.74 -19.01
C TYR A 443 14.05 -2.55 -17.50
N ILE A 444 13.66 -1.35 -17.01
CA ILE A 444 13.40 -1.11 -15.59
C ILE A 444 12.23 -1.96 -15.11
N LEU A 445 11.14 -1.97 -15.88
CA LEU A 445 10.00 -2.83 -15.57
C LEU A 445 10.41 -4.30 -15.54
N ARG A 446 11.17 -4.76 -16.53
CA ARG A 446 11.65 -6.16 -16.58
C ARG A 446 12.51 -6.53 -15.38
N GLU A 447 13.45 -5.67 -15.00
CA GLU A 447 14.31 -5.91 -13.84
C GLU A 447 13.50 -5.95 -12.54
N ASN A 448 12.53 -5.06 -12.36
CA ASN A 448 11.65 -5.08 -11.18
C ASN A 448 10.76 -6.34 -11.14
N VAL A 449 10.24 -6.79 -12.29
CA VAL A 449 9.49 -8.06 -12.37
C VAL A 449 10.36 -9.23 -11.98
N LEU A 450 11.65 -9.20 -12.34
CA LEU A 450 12.62 -10.23 -11.95
C LEU A 450 13.15 -10.07 -10.51
N GLY A 451 12.59 -9.15 -9.72
CA GLY A 451 13.02 -8.89 -8.35
C GLY A 451 14.39 -8.20 -8.24
N ARG A 452 14.81 -7.48 -9.27
CA ARG A 452 16.10 -6.80 -9.30
C ARG A 452 15.94 -5.30 -9.16
N GLU A 453 16.82 -4.66 -8.37
CA GLU A 453 16.87 -3.19 -8.32
C GLU A 453 17.32 -2.61 -9.66
N SER A 454 16.56 -1.66 -10.17
CA SER A 454 17.10 -0.77 -11.17
C SER A 454 18.05 0.21 -10.48
N LYS A 455 19.31 0.22 -10.83
CA LYS A 455 20.34 1.12 -10.26
C LYS A 455 20.16 2.60 -10.64
N TYR A 456 18.96 3.05 -10.92
CA TYR A 456 18.73 4.48 -11.17
C TYR A 456 18.51 5.23 -9.87
N TYR A 457 19.55 5.88 -9.48
CA TYR A 457 19.61 6.82 -8.38
C TYR A 457 18.66 8.00 -8.68
N ASN A 458 17.65 8.21 -7.83
CA ASN A 458 16.88 9.45 -7.78
C ASN A 458 17.69 10.63 -7.20
N GLY A 459 19.02 10.61 -7.35
CA GLY A 459 19.89 11.68 -6.92
C GLY A 459 19.64 12.97 -7.71
N ALA A 460 19.97 14.12 -7.10
CA ALA A 460 19.93 15.41 -7.77
C ALA A 460 20.66 15.36 -9.14
N PRO A 461 20.26 16.16 -10.14
CA PRO A 461 20.83 16.10 -11.50
C PRO A 461 22.37 16.13 -11.54
N TRP A 462 23.01 16.79 -10.60
CA TRP A 462 24.49 16.86 -10.47
C TRP A 462 25.08 15.53 -9.95
N GLN A 463 24.37 14.82 -9.07
CA GLN A 463 24.80 13.51 -8.59
C GLN A 463 24.74 12.45 -9.69
N ARG A 464 23.70 12.52 -10.55
CA ARG A 464 23.56 11.68 -11.75
C ARG A 464 24.69 11.95 -12.74
N LEU A 465 25.05 13.24 -12.93
CA LEU A 465 26.14 13.65 -13.79
C LEU A 465 27.49 13.14 -13.26
N ILE A 466 27.73 13.23 -11.96
CA ILE A 466 28.95 12.72 -11.33
C ILE A 466 29.03 11.20 -11.49
N HIS A 467 27.94 10.48 -11.22
CA HIS A 467 27.89 9.03 -11.39
C HIS A 467 28.16 8.64 -12.86
N TRP A 468 27.54 9.34 -13.82
CA TRP A 468 27.77 9.13 -15.23
C TRP A 468 29.23 9.40 -15.66
N ILE A 469 29.87 10.41 -15.11
CA ILE A 469 31.27 10.76 -15.41
C ILE A 469 32.25 9.71 -14.87
N PHE A 470 32.02 9.22 -13.67
CA PHE A 470 32.96 8.33 -12.98
C PHE A 470 32.68 6.84 -13.19
N ASN A 471 31.48 6.48 -13.62
CA ASN A 471 31.07 5.10 -13.89
C ASN A 471 30.32 4.96 -15.23
N PRO A 472 30.93 5.34 -16.37
CA PRO A 472 30.25 5.31 -17.66
C PRO A 472 29.86 3.88 -18.12
N ALA A 473 30.57 2.86 -17.65
CA ALA A 473 30.26 1.46 -17.94
C ALA A 473 29.08 0.93 -17.12
N GLU A 474 28.88 1.43 -15.90
CA GLU A 474 27.75 1.05 -15.03
C GLU A 474 26.43 1.68 -15.49
N THR A 475 26.46 2.74 -16.31
CA THR A 475 25.28 3.32 -16.94
C THR A 475 24.79 2.56 -18.17
N LEU A 476 25.62 1.70 -18.73
CA LEU A 476 25.31 0.90 -19.93
C LEU A 476 25.11 -0.58 -19.63
N GLU A 477 25.77 -1.09 -18.61
CA GLU A 477 25.57 -2.46 -18.12
C GLU A 477 24.85 -2.39 -16.77
N ILE A 478 23.65 -2.93 -16.70
CA ILE A 478 22.97 -3.19 -15.42
C ILE A 478 23.86 -4.20 -14.70
N PRO A 479 24.54 -3.83 -13.60
CA PRO A 479 25.43 -4.79 -12.96
C PRO A 479 24.56 -5.90 -12.37
N HIS A 480 24.71 -7.09 -12.90
CA HIS A 480 24.12 -8.33 -12.38
C HIS A 480 24.51 -8.63 -10.91
N LYS A 481 25.34 -7.79 -10.28
CA LYS A 481 25.93 -8.02 -8.97
C LYS A 481 25.18 -7.45 -7.78
N ALA A 482 24.15 -6.64 -7.96
CA ALA A 482 23.61 -5.97 -6.80
C ALA A 482 22.59 -6.79 -6.02
N LEU A 483 21.88 -7.70 -6.64
CA LEU A 483 20.70 -8.26 -6.01
C LEU A 483 20.37 -9.69 -6.41
N ASP A 484 21.25 -10.60 -6.04
CA ASP A 484 20.85 -11.99 -5.76
C ASP A 484 19.90 -12.07 -4.55
N ALA A 485 19.39 -10.92 -4.05
CA ALA A 485 18.69 -10.83 -2.79
C ALA A 485 17.18 -11.11 -2.90
N VAL A 486 16.56 -10.88 -4.09
CA VAL A 486 15.15 -11.16 -4.28
C VAL A 486 14.96 -11.94 -5.58
N SER A 487 14.82 -13.26 -5.45
CA SER A 487 14.42 -14.11 -6.58
C SER A 487 12.92 -13.98 -6.84
N ASP A 488 12.47 -14.41 -8.03
CA ASP A 488 11.03 -14.57 -8.32
C ASP A 488 10.31 -15.33 -7.21
N GLN A 489 10.96 -16.35 -6.63
CA GLN A 489 10.39 -17.13 -5.53
C GLN A 489 10.20 -16.35 -4.24
N GLU A 490 11.17 -15.50 -3.89
CA GLU A 490 11.11 -14.70 -2.66
C GLU A 490 10.08 -13.59 -2.76
N ALA A 491 9.89 -13.03 -3.97
CA ALA A 491 8.96 -11.95 -4.21
C ALA A 491 7.54 -12.41 -4.56
N GLN A 492 7.27 -13.69 -4.67
CA GLN A 492 5.93 -14.21 -4.99
C GLN A 492 4.91 -13.93 -3.89
N GLY A 493 5.32 -13.88 -2.63
CA GLY A 493 4.46 -13.50 -1.51
C GLY A 493 4.32 -11.99 -1.29
N TRP A 494 4.96 -11.15 -2.11
CA TRP A 494 4.84 -9.69 -2.00
C TRP A 494 3.56 -9.20 -2.67
N VAL A 495 2.94 -8.19 -2.08
CA VAL A 495 1.70 -7.61 -2.59
C VAL A 495 2.02 -6.58 -3.67
N THR A 496 1.55 -6.84 -4.89
CA THR A 496 1.71 -5.95 -6.04
C THR A 496 0.45 -5.13 -6.25
N PHE A 497 0.60 -3.87 -6.62
CA PHE A 497 -0.50 -2.95 -6.85
C PHE A 497 -0.14 -1.92 -7.94
N VAL A 498 -1.12 -1.25 -8.48
CA VAL A 498 -0.92 -0.14 -9.42
C VAL A 498 -1.47 1.17 -8.86
N GLU A 499 -2.36 1.09 -7.90
CA GLU A 499 -2.91 2.20 -7.13
C GLU A 499 -3.04 1.80 -5.67
N ASN A 500 -2.88 2.77 -4.77
CA ASN A 500 -3.17 2.63 -3.34
C ASN A 500 -3.81 3.92 -2.81
N HIS A 501 -4.19 3.90 -1.54
CA HIS A 501 -4.89 5.01 -0.91
C HIS A 501 -4.01 6.22 -0.56
N ASP A 502 -2.67 6.14 -0.74
CA ASP A 502 -1.73 7.24 -0.44
C ASP A 502 -1.20 7.92 -1.70
N GLN A 503 -1.18 7.20 -2.82
CA GLN A 503 -0.62 7.71 -4.08
C GLN A 503 -1.72 8.18 -5.03
N PRO A 504 -1.41 9.11 -5.95
CA PRO A 504 -2.36 9.53 -6.98
C PRO A 504 -2.90 8.35 -7.79
N ARG A 505 -4.18 8.39 -8.13
CA ARG A 505 -4.77 7.49 -9.12
C ARG A 505 -4.02 7.60 -10.43
N VAL A 506 -3.79 6.47 -11.10
CA VAL A 506 -3.00 6.43 -12.34
C VAL A 506 -3.59 7.36 -13.41
N LYS A 507 -4.90 7.28 -13.66
CA LYS A 507 -5.55 8.13 -14.66
C LYS A 507 -5.70 9.60 -14.24
N SER A 508 -5.69 9.93 -12.96
CA SER A 508 -5.63 11.32 -12.50
C SER A 508 -4.25 11.93 -12.73
N PHE A 509 -3.20 11.16 -12.49
CA PHE A 509 -1.82 11.60 -12.66
C PHE A 509 -1.37 11.59 -14.13
N TYR A 510 -1.82 10.59 -14.90
CA TYR A 510 -1.55 10.41 -16.32
C TYR A 510 -2.86 10.49 -17.15
N PRO A 511 -3.43 11.69 -17.32
CA PRO A 511 -4.76 11.85 -17.93
C PRO A 511 -4.82 11.46 -19.40
N GLU A 512 -3.66 11.43 -20.09
CA GLU A 512 -3.57 11.04 -21.50
C GLU A 512 -3.55 9.50 -21.70
N MET A 513 -3.46 8.73 -20.62
CA MET A 513 -3.49 7.27 -20.70
C MET A 513 -4.86 6.79 -21.20
N SER A 514 -4.87 6.03 -22.27
CA SER A 514 -6.10 5.43 -22.82
C SER A 514 -6.68 4.37 -21.87
N ASP A 515 -7.97 4.08 -22.00
CA ASP A 515 -8.60 2.99 -21.23
C ASP A 515 -7.99 1.64 -21.60
N ARG A 516 -7.56 1.46 -22.86
CA ARG A 516 -6.86 0.26 -23.34
C ARG A 516 -5.48 0.08 -22.71
N ALA A 517 -4.68 1.15 -22.64
CA ALA A 517 -3.39 1.12 -21.95
C ALA A 517 -3.57 0.81 -20.46
N TYR A 518 -4.59 1.38 -19.84
CA TYR A 518 -4.91 1.12 -18.43
C TYR A 518 -5.36 -0.34 -18.21
N ALA A 519 -6.23 -0.88 -19.06
CA ALA A 519 -6.61 -2.29 -19.00
C ALA A 519 -5.38 -3.21 -19.19
N SER A 520 -4.45 -2.82 -20.08
CA SER A 520 -3.20 -3.55 -20.30
C SER A 520 -2.28 -3.51 -19.09
N LEU A 521 -2.23 -2.38 -18.38
CA LEU A 521 -1.52 -2.20 -17.12
C LEU A 521 -2.08 -3.14 -16.03
N VAL A 522 -3.41 -3.20 -15.87
CA VAL A 522 -4.06 -4.09 -14.89
C VAL A 522 -3.76 -5.55 -15.22
N LYS A 523 -3.93 -5.97 -16.48
CA LYS A 523 -3.59 -7.33 -16.90
C LYS A 523 -2.13 -7.68 -16.61
N PHE A 524 -1.21 -6.73 -16.82
CA PHE A 524 0.21 -6.94 -16.52
C PHE A 524 0.45 -7.16 -15.02
N GLN A 525 -0.19 -6.39 -14.14
CA GLN A 525 -0.09 -6.56 -12.69
C GLN A 525 -0.44 -8.00 -12.29
N PHE A 526 -1.54 -8.53 -12.81
CA PHE A 526 -1.97 -9.90 -12.51
C PHE A 526 -1.09 -10.98 -13.13
N ALA A 527 -0.49 -10.71 -14.29
CA ALA A 527 0.40 -11.65 -14.97
C ALA A 527 1.82 -11.66 -14.37
N ALA A 528 2.25 -10.57 -13.75
CA ALA A 528 3.53 -10.47 -13.08
C ALA A 528 3.60 -11.33 -11.81
N ARG A 529 4.78 -11.37 -11.19
CA ARG A 529 4.96 -12.02 -9.88
C ARG A 529 4.22 -11.27 -8.78
N GLY A 530 4.05 -11.91 -7.63
CA GLY A 530 3.44 -11.31 -6.45
C GLY A 530 1.94 -11.56 -6.35
N VAL A 531 1.33 -11.02 -5.32
CA VAL A 531 -0.10 -11.12 -5.02
C VAL A 531 -0.78 -9.82 -5.43
N PRO A 532 -1.68 -9.82 -6.41
CA PRO A 532 -2.29 -8.59 -6.89
C PRO A 532 -3.26 -8.01 -5.87
N LEU A 533 -3.10 -6.71 -5.59
CA LEU A 533 -4.03 -5.88 -4.84
C LEU A 533 -4.71 -4.91 -5.80
N VAL A 534 -6.02 -4.92 -5.81
CA VAL A 534 -6.88 -3.95 -6.50
C VAL A 534 -7.37 -2.95 -5.45
N MET A 535 -7.07 -1.67 -5.58
CA MET A 535 -7.72 -0.64 -4.77
C MET A 535 -9.13 -0.41 -5.35
N TYR A 536 -10.14 -0.24 -4.50
CA TYR A 536 -11.51 0.03 -4.98
C TYR A 536 -11.51 1.10 -6.07
N GLY A 537 -12.21 0.83 -7.17
CA GLY A 537 -12.28 1.71 -8.33
C GLY A 537 -11.13 1.58 -9.35
N THR A 538 -10.04 0.86 -9.06
CA THR A 538 -9.00 0.55 -10.06
C THR A 538 -9.60 -0.24 -11.22
N GLU A 539 -10.48 -1.20 -10.94
CA GLU A 539 -11.17 -2.02 -11.94
C GLU A 539 -12.18 -1.23 -12.80
N THR A 540 -12.46 0.00 -12.43
CA THR A 540 -13.36 0.90 -13.20
C THR A 540 -12.61 2.05 -13.87
N GLY A 541 -11.31 2.18 -13.62
CA GLY A 541 -10.52 3.33 -14.05
C GLY A 541 -10.92 4.62 -13.34
N LEU A 542 -11.34 4.51 -12.06
CA LEU A 542 -11.76 5.62 -11.21
C LEU A 542 -10.65 6.68 -11.09
N ALA A 543 -11.00 7.93 -11.39
CA ALA A 543 -10.07 9.04 -11.35
C ALA A 543 -10.79 10.36 -11.08
N VAL A 544 -10.10 11.31 -10.47
CA VAL A 544 -10.54 12.70 -10.48
C VAL A 544 -9.95 13.43 -11.68
N PRO A 545 -10.62 14.48 -12.20
CA PRO A 545 -10.06 15.29 -13.30
C PRO A 545 -8.67 15.83 -12.97
N ASN A 546 -7.77 15.81 -13.95
CA ASN A 546 -6.45 16.42 -13.82
C ASN A 546 -6.59 17.95 -13.82
N HIS A 547 -6.79 18.52 -12.64
CA HIS A 547 -6.97 19.95 -12.44
C HIS A 547 -6.11 20.42 -11.26
N PRO A 548 -5.53 21.63 -11.29
CA PRO A 548 -4.73 22.16 -10.18
C PRO A 548 -5.44 22.17 -8.82
N GLU A 549 -6.76 22.30 -8.80
CA GLU A 549 -7.58 22.22 -7.57
C GLU A 549 -7.59 20.84 -6.93
N HIS A 550 -7.28 19.78 -7.70
CA HIS A 550 -7.16 18.41 -7.20
C HIS A 550 -5.71 18.04 -6.86
N ARG A 551 -4.91 19.03 -6.49
CA ARG A 551 -3.53 18.78 -6.06
C ARG A 551 -3.51 18.40 -4.59
N GLY A 552 -3.18 17.16 -4.34
CA GLY A 552 -2.97 16.60 -3.01
C GLY A 552 -1.52 16.18 -2.78
N LEU A 553 -1.34 15.29 -1.83
CA LEU A 553 -0.04 14.71 -1.52
C LEU A 553 0.51 13.95 -2.74
N PHE A 554 1.79 14.07 -3.02
CA PHE A 554 2.48 13.49 -4.18
C PHE A 554 2.03 13.99 -5.57
N GLY A 555 1.10 14.94 -5.66
CA GLY A 555 0.73 15.54 -6.95
C GLY A 555 -0.76 15.66 -7.20
N ILE A 556 -1.14 15.91 -8.46
CA ILE A 556 -2.55 16.01 -8.84
C ILE A 556 -3.20 14.62 -8.71
N GLY A 557 -4.34 14.57 -8.05
CA GLY A 557 -5.07 13.33 -7.76
C GLY A 557 -4.48 12.51 -6.61
N GLY A 558 -3.54 13.05 -5.83
CA GLY A 558 -3.06 12.45 -4.60
C GLY A 558 -3.96 12.72 -3.41
N ASP A 559 -3.66 12.18 -2.25
CA ASP A 559 -4.47 12.30 -1.04
C ASP A 559 -4.84 13.76 -0.73
N PRO A 560 -6.13 14.06 -0.51
CA PRO A 560 -7.30 13.19 -0.41
C PRO A 560 -7.99 12.86 -1.75
N PHE A 561 -7.54 13.43 -2.87
CA PHE A 561 -8.21 13.32 -4.17
C PHE A 561 -8.07 11.94 -4.84
N ASN A 562 -7.24 11.06 -4.30
CA ASN A 562 -7.16 9.66 -4.73
C ASN A 562 -8.28 8.77 -4.18
N ARG A 563 -9.14 9.31 -3.30
CA ARG A 563 -10.22 8.59 -2.60
C ARG A 563 -11.61 9.11 -2.95
N PRO A 564 -11.98 9.28 -4.26
CA PRO A 564 -13.34 9.62 -4.62
C PRO A 564 -14.29 8.46 -4.32
N MET A 565 -15.60 8.73 -4.29
CA MET A 565 -16.62 7.70 -4.11
C MET A 565 -16.54 6.65 -5.22
N MET A 566 -16.72 5.38 -4.86
CA MET A 566 -16.77 4.27 -5.82
C MET A 566 -17.88 4.50 -6.85
N ILE A 567 -17.62 4.14 -8.10
CA ILE A 567 -18.59 4.14 -9.18
C ILE A 567 -19.04 2.72 -9.50
N TRP A 568 -20.30 2.54 -9.76
CA TRP A 568 -20.94 1.26 -10.03
C TRP A 568 -21.35 1.13 -11.49
N SER A 569 -21.77 -0.07 -11.92
CA SER A 569 -22.06 -0.36 -13.34
C SER A 569 -23.15 0.53 -13.97
N ASP A 570 -24.01 1.13 -13.17
CA ASP A 570 -25.05 2.08 -13.58
C ASP A 570 -24.58 3.55 -13.52
N SER A 571 -23.39 3.81 -13.02
CA SER A 571 -22.84 5.15 -12.83
C SER A 571 -22.21 5.70 -14.11
N PRO A 572 -22.31 7.02 -14.35
CA PRO A 572 -21.51 7.67 -15.38
C PRO A 572 -20.00 7.47 -15.11
N GLY A 573 -19.24 7.12 -16.15
CA GLY A 573 -17.80 6.90 -16.03
C GLY A 573 -17.37 5.45 -15.81
N TRP A 574 -18.30 4.51 -15.62
CA TRP A 574 -18.03 3.08 -15.60
C TRP A 574 -17.33 2.61 -16.88
N LYS A 575 -16.25 1.83 -16.74
CA LYS A 575 -15.43 1.30 -17.83
C LYS A 575 -15.48 -0.22 -17.85
N SER A 576 -16.43 -0.78 -18.61
CA SER A 576 -16.61 -2.24 -18.69
C SER A 576 -15.34 -2.96 -19.18
N GLU A 577 -14.58 -2.36 -20.11
CA GLU A 577 -13.33 -2.95 -20.61
C GLU A 577 -12.31 -3.19 -19.49
N ILE A 578 -12.17 -2.24 -18.56
CA ILE A 578 -11.22 -2.34 -17.44
C ILE A 578 -11.74 -3.35 -16.42
N TYR A 579 -13.05 -3.30 -16.14
CA TYR A 579 -13.70 -4.28 -15.25
C TYR A 579 -13.53 -5.71 -15.76
N ASP A 580 -13.86 -5.95 -17.03
CA ASP A 580 -13.74 -7.26 -17.65
C ASP A 580 -12.28 -7.75 -17.67
N ALA A 581 -11.33 -6.84 -17.93
CA ALA A 581 -9.90 -7.18 -17.86
C ALA A 581 -9.49 -7.63 -16.45
N THR A 582 -9.91 -6.89 -15.41
CA THR A 582 -9.61 -7.20 -14.01
C THR A 582 -10.22 -8.55 -13.62
N ARG A 583 -11.53 -8.72 -13.91
CA ARG A 583 -12.29 -9.92 -13.61
C ARG A 583 -11.69 -11.18 -14.29
N ASN A 584 -11.41 -11.08 -15.59
CA ASN A 584 -10.84 -12.20 -16.33
C ASN A 584 -9.47 -12.61 -15.79
N MET A 585 -8.64 -11.65 -15.42
CA MET A 585 -7.32 -11.94 -14.85
C MET A 585 -7.40 -12.49 -13.42
N ALA A 586 -8.34 -12.01 -12.60
CA ALA A 586 -8.57 -12.55 -11.26
C ALA A 586 -8.98 -14.03 -11.33
N HIS A 587 -9.94 -14.37 -12.19
CA HIS A 587 -10.37 -15.76 -12.39
C HIS A 587 -9.28 -16.62 -13.07
N LEU A 588 -8.50 -16.05 -14.00
CA LEU A 588 -7.37 -16.75 -14.59
C LEU A 588 -6.33 -17.11 -13.53
N ARG A 589 -6.00 -16.19 -12.64
CA ARG A 589 -5.03 -16.43 -11.56
C ARG A 589 -5.46 -17.56 -10.64
N GLN A 590 -6.76 -17.66 -10.32
CA GLN A 590 -7.30 -18.73 -9.47
C GLN A 590 -7.13 -20.11 -10.13
N ARG A 591 -7.37 -20.21 -11.44
CA ARG A 591 -7.28 -21.48 -12.18
C ARG A 591 -5.88 -21.83 -12.67
N CYS A 592 -4.97 -20.84 -12.79
CA CYS A 592 -3.62 -21.02 -13.36
C CYS A 592 -2.53 -20.94 -12.29
N PRO A 593 -2.05 -22.08 -11.76
CA PRO A 593 -0.99 -22.11 -10.75
C PRO A 593 0.27 -21.36 -11.18
N VAL A 594 0.60 -21.40 -12.48
CA VAL A 594 1.79 -20.74 -13.02
C VAL A 594 1.81 -19.21 -12.81
N LEU A 595 0.66 -18.56 -12.72
CA LEU A 595 0.58 -17.13 -12.37
C LEU A 595 0.91 -16.87 -10.90
N ARG A 596 0.81 -17.87 -10.05
CA ARG A 596 1.06 -17.80 -8.61
C ARG A 596 2.48 -18.21 -8.25
N TYR A 597 2.98 -19.27 -8.87
CA TYR A 597 4.21 -19.96 -8.48
C TYR A 597 5.26 -20.02 -9.60
N GLY A 598 4.88 -19.68 -10.85
CA GLY A 598 5.74 -19.81 -12.00
C GLY A 598 6.92 -18.83 -12.00
N SER A 599 7.99 -19.24 -12.66
CA SER A 599 9.09 -18.32 -12.98
C SER A 599 8.71 -17.40 -14.12
N THR A 600 9.47 -16.31 -14.24
CA THR A 600 9.24 -15.28 -15.27
C THR A 600 10.40 -15.23 -16.23
N ARG A 601 10.12 -15.20 -17.52
CA ARG A 601 11.09 -14.84 -18.56
C ARG A 601 10.49 -13.91 -19.61
N PHE A 602 11.33 -13.12 -20.25
CA PHE A 602 10.92 -12.25 -21.33
C PHE A 602 11.36 -12.81 -22.68
N LEU A 603 10.44 -12.80 -23.62
CA LEU A 603 10.67 -13.22 -25.00
C LEU A 603 10.95 -12.00 -25.89
N SER A 604 11.59 -12.25 -27.02
CA SER A 604 11.87 -11.22 -28.05
C SER A 604 11.44 -11.77 -29.41
N PRO A 605 10.15 -11.64 -29.76
CA PRO A 605 9.67 -12.03 -31.09
C PRO A 605 10.32 -11.21 -32.19
N ASP A 606 10.29 -11.76 -33.42
CA ASP A 606 10.72 -10.97 -34.60
C ASP A 606 9.89 -9.70 -34.72
N ARG A 607 10.56 -8.59 -35.01
CA ARG A 607 10.02 -7.22 -35.12
C ARG A 607 9.60 -6.57 -33.80
N ALA A 608 9.75 -7.20 -32.63
CA ALA A 608 9.48 -6.55 -31.37
C ALA A 608 10.53 -5.47 -31.06
N ASP A 609 10.07 -4.29 -30.68
CA ASP A 609 10.93 -3.28 -30.07
C ASP A 609 10.99 -3.55 -28.56
N THR A 610 12.16 -3.91 -28.07
CA THR A 610 12.33 -4.23 -26.65
C THR A 610 12.07 -3.06 -25.71
N ASN A 611 11.96 -1.84 -26.21
CA ASN A 611 11.60 -0.67 -25.41
C ASN A 611 10.10 -0.44 -25.32
N ASP A 612 9.35 -0.82 -26.36
CA ASP A 612 7.93 -0.51 -26.51
C ASP A 612 7.02 -1.75 -26.46
N ASP A 613 7.62 -2.95 -26.51
CA ASP A 613 6.89 -4.21 -26.54
C ASP A 613 7.30 -5.12 -25.39
N ILE A 614 6.31 -5.78 -24.79
CA ILE A 614 6.53 -6.77 -23.72
C ILE A 614 5.92 -8.10 -24.13
N PHE A 615 6.74 -9.14 -24.12
CA PHE A 615 6.33 -10.53 -24.22
C PHE A 615 6.87 -11.26 -22.99
N MET A 616 6.02 -11.44 -21.98
CA MET A 616 6.38 -12.03 -20.69
C MET A 616 5.75 -13.39 -20.56
N MET A 617 6.57 -14.42 -20.38
CA MET A 617 6.14 -15.81 -20.16
C MET A 617 6.21 -16.15 -18.68
N ARG A 618 5.18 -16.79 -18.20
CA ARG A 618 5.14 -17.46 -16.90
C ARG A 618 5.28 -18.96 -17.12
N ASP A 619 6.34 -19.55 -16.59
CA ASP A 619 6.72 -20.94 -16.76
C ASP A 619 6.60 -21.71 -15.45
N PRO A 620 6.16 -22.99 -15.46
CA PRO A 620 6.12 -23.79 -14.24
C PRO A 620 7.53 -24.07 -13.72
N GLN A 621 7.73 -23.96 -12.42
CA GLN A 621 9.01 -24.28 -11.77
C GLN A 621 9.13 -25.77 -11.42
N SER A 622 7.99 -26.46 -11.32
CA SER A 622 7.94 -27.88 -11.00
C SER A 622 6.77 -28.56 -11.71
N LEU A 623 6.87 -29.90 -11.90
CA LEU A 623 5.79 -30.69 -12.47
C LEU A 623 4.49 -30.65 -11.64
N ALA A 624 4.56 -30.30 -10.35
CA ALA A 624 3.41 -30.14 -9.47
C ALA A 624 2.58 -28.88 -9.76
N GLU A 625 3.14 -27.94 -10.50
CA GLU A 625 2.49 -26.67 -10.88
C GLU A 625 1.83 -26.76 -12.26
N ILE A 626 2.01 -27.87 -12.96
CA ILE A 626 1.41 -28.06 -14.27
C ILE A 626 -0.05 -28.47 -14.10
N ASP A 627 -0.95 -27.54 -14.41
CA ASP A 627 -2.36 -27.85 -14.63
C ASP A 627 -2.54 -28.22 -16.12
N PRO A 628 -3.16 -29.34 -16.45
CA PRO A 628 -3.41 -29.74 -17.85
C PRO A 628 -4.15 -28.70 -18.69
N GLY A 629 -4.86 -27.77 -18.04
CA GLY A 629 -5.59 -26.69 -18.69
C GLY A 629 -4.87 -25.33 -18.68
N CYS A 630 -3.68 -25.22 -18.05
CA CYS A 630 -2.92 -23.98 -17.95
C CYS A 630 -1.46 -24.24 -17.57
N SER A 631 -0.67 -24.73 -18.52
CA SER A 631 0.73 -25.09 -18.30
C SER A 631 1.64 -23.87 -18.26
N GLN A 632 1.40 -22.90 -19.13
CA GLN A 632 2.15 -21.66 -19.24
C GLN A 632 1.20 -20.51 -19.57
N VAL A 633 1.58 -19.30 -19.21
CA VAL A 633 0.83 -18.08 -19.56
C VAL A 633 1.78 -17.08 -20.21
N LEU A 634 1.40 -16.57 -21.39
CA LEU A 634 2.07 -15.48 -22.05
C LEU A 634 1.24 -14.22 -21.95
N TYR A 635 1.84 -13.16 -21.45
CA TYR A 635 1.36 -11.78 -21.58
C TYR A 635 2.10 -11.10 -22.73
N ALA A 636 1.37 -10.57 -23.70
CA ALA A 636 1.92 -9.83 -24.84
C ALA A 636 1.32 -8.44 -24.89
N TYR A 637 2.15 -7.41 -25.03
CA TYR A 637 1.75 -5.99 -25.14
C TYR A 637 2.61 -5.26 -26.15
N SER A 638 2.02 -4.32 -26.88
CA SER A 638 2.74 -3.41 -27.77
C SER A 638 2.20 -1.99 -27.66
N THR A 639 3.10 -1.02 -27.48
CA THR A 639 2.76 0.41 -27.49
C THR A 639 2.22 0.86 -28.85
N HIS A 640 2.81 0.36 -29.93
CA HIS A 640 2.50 0.82 -31.29
C HIS A 640 1.63 -0.16 -32.09
N GLY A 641 1.39 -1.34 -31.53
CA GLY A 641 0.74 -2.44 -32.23
C GLY A 641 1.63 -3.05 -33.34
N GLY A 642 1.16 -4.11 -33.93
CA GLY A 642 1.88 -4.79 -35.01
C GLY A 642 1.56 -6.27 -35.12
N GLU A 643 2.27 -6.91 -36.07
CA GLU A 643 2.27 -8.36 -36.21
C GLU A 643 3.65 -8.89 -35.84
N PHE A 644 3.68 -9.75 -34.83
CA PHE A 644 4.88 -10.33 -34.26
C PHE A 644 4.91 -11.82 -34.52
N LEU A 645 6.06 -12.37 -34.88
CA LEU A 645 6.22 -13.80 -35.02
C LEU A 645 6.96 -14.35 -33.83
N LEU A 646 6.22 -15.08 -32.96
CA LEU A 646 6.77 -15.67 -31.75
C LEU A 646 7.24 -17.09 -32.02
N SER A 647 8.46 -17.42 -31.59
CA SER A 647 9.01 -18.78 -31.65
C SER A 647 8.77 -19.49 -30.33
N LEU A 648 8.08 -20.63 -30.38
CA LEU A 648 7.79 -21.57 -29.28
C LEU A 648 8.32 -22.96 -29.60
N ALA A 649 9.27 -23.09 -30.51
CA ALA A 649 9.78 -24.38 -30.98
C ALA A 649 10.41 -25.23 -29.87
N GLU A 650 11.03 -24.59 -28.86
CA GLU A 650 11.65 -25.27 -27.73
C GLU A 650 10.64 -25.72 -26.68
N GLU A 651 9.42 -25.17 -26.69
CA GLU A 651 8.38 -25.41 -25.68
C GLU A 651 7.53 -26.65 -26.00
N GLY A 652 7.52 -27.10 -27.26
CA GLY A 652 6.69 -28.22 -27.71
C GLY A 652 5.18 -27.95 -27.71
N ILE A 653 4.80 -26.65 -27.70
CA ILE A 653 3.41 -26.19 -27.64
C ILE A 653 2.75 -26.31 -29.01
N GLY A 654 1.59 -26.93 -29.07
CA GLY A 654 0.81 -27.07 -30.29
C GLY A 654 -0.31 -26.05 -30.47
N GLU A 655 -0.82 -25.50 -29.38
CA GLU A 655 -1.96 -24.58 -29.38
C GLU A 655 -1.86 -23.52 -28.28
N MET A 656 -2.34 -22.32 -28.58
CA MET A 656 -2.50 -21.25 -27.61
C MET A 656 -3.95 -20.77 -27.58
N GLU A 657 -4.49 -20.44 -26.41
CA GLU A 657 -5.82 -19.89 -26.23
C GLU A 657 -5.74 -18.43 -25.77
N ILE A 658 -6.41 -17.51 -26.46
CA ILE A 658 -6.55 -16.11 -26.04
C ILE A 658 -7.58 -16.05 -24.93
N VAL A 659 -7.19 -15.62 -23.73
CA VAL A 659 -8.02 -15.60 -22.52
C VAL A 659 -9.29 -14.76 -22.70
N GLU A 660 -9.18 -13.60 -23.33
CA GLU A 660 -10.26 -12.65 -23.49
C GLU A 660 -11.39 -13.14 -24.43
N THR A 661 -11.06 -14.02 -25.38
CA THR A 661 -12.01 -14.42 -26.43
C THR A 661 -12.26 -15.93 -26.47
N GLY A 662 -11.41 -16.72 -25.82
CA GLY A 662 -11.38 -18.19 -25.95
C GLY A 662 -10.94 -18.67 -27.35
N GLN A 663 -10.46 -17.75 -28.22
CA GLN A 663 -9.97 -18.12 -29.55
C GLN A 663 -8.69 -18.92 -29.43
N ARG A 664 -8.61 -20.02 -30.17
CA ARG A 664 -7.42 -20.86 -30.24
C ARG A 664 -6.59 -20.54 -31.47
N LEU A 665 -5.29 -20.48 -31.26
CA LEU A 665 -4.27 -20.26 -32.31
C LEU A 665 -3.42 -21.52 -32.40
N GLU A 666 -3.26 -22.04 -33.61
CA GLU A 666 -2.37 -23.18 -33.89
C GLU A 666 -0.91 -22.68 -33.93
N VAL A 667 -0.01 -23.41 -33.30
CA VAL A 667 1.44 -23.18 -33.36
C VAL A 667 2.01 -24.08 -34.48
N ALA A 668 2.20 -23.50 -35.66
CA ALA A 668 2.70 -24.22 -36.82
C ALA A 668 4.24 -24.18 -36.86
N ASP A 669 4.88 -25.34 -36.92
CA ASP A 669 6.36 -25.44 -36.96
C ASP A 669 7.06 -24.69 -35.80
N GLY A 670 6.39 -24.61 -34.63
CA GLY A 670 6.87 -23.89 -33.45
C GLY A 670 6.78 -22.36 -33.58
N LEU A 671 6.06 -21.84 -34.57
CA LEU A 671 5.88 -20.41 -34.78
C LEU A 671 4.40 -20.02 -34.67
N VAL A 672 4.12 -18.88 -34.09
CA VAL A 672 2.77 -18.33 -34.00
C VAL A 672 2.76 -16.82 -34.27
N PRO A 673 1.90 -16.34 -35.20
CA PRO A 673 1.72 -14.92 -35.42
C PRO A 673 0.82 -14.33 -34.33
N ILE A 674 1.30 -13.27 -33.64
CA ILE A 674 0.55 -12.49 -32.67
C ILE A 674 0.30 -11.12 -33.27
N LYS A 675 -0.98 -10.74 -33.39
CA LYS A 675 -1.39 -9.43 -33.81
C LYS A 675 -1.91 -8.63 -32.62
N LEU A 676 -1.35 -7.43 -32.41
CA LEU A 676 -1.75 -6.47 -31.40
C LEU A 676 -2.11 -5.13 -32.04
N GLU A 677 -3.15 -4.49 -31.55
CA GLU A 677 -3.43 -3.09 -31.84
C GLU A 677 -2.54 -2.19 -30.96
N PRO A 678 -2.43 -0.88 -31.25
CA PRO A 678 -1.71 0.05 -30.38
C PRO A 678 -2.25 0.02 -28.94
N GLU A 679 -1.33 -0.05 -27.96
CA GLU A 679 -1.61 -0.13 -26.52
C GLU A 679 -2.44 -1.35 -26.08
N GLU A 680 -2.58 -2.35 -26.96
CA GLU A 680 -3.27 -3.59 -26.65
C GLU A 680 -2.35 -4.59 -25.95
N SER A 681 -2.91 -5.28 -24.95
CA SER A 681 -2.36 -6.52 -24.45
C SER A 681 -3.29 -7.69 -24.70
N LYS A 682 -2.71 -8.85 -24.95
CA LYS A 682 -3.40 -10.14 -24.95
C LYS A 682 -2.73 -11.11 -23.99
N VAL A 683 -3.54 -11.92 -23.35
CA VAL A 683 -3.08 -12.97 -22.46
C VAL A 683 -3.41 -14.33 -23.09
N PHE A 684 -2.42 -15.20 -23.13
CA PHE A 684 -2.54 -16.51 -23.76
C PHE A 684 -2.26 -17.61 -22.75
N ILE A 685 -3.08 -18.64 -22.78
CA ILE A 685 -2.79 -19.93 -22.13
C ILE A 685 -2.12 -20.82 -23.16
N LEU A 686 -1.01 -21.44 -22.80
CA LEU A 686 -0.25 -22.36 -23.63
C LEU A 686 -0.40 -23.76 -23.01
N ASN A 687 -0.76 -24.76 -23.85
CA ASN A 687 -1.00 -26.15 -23.45
C ASN A 687 -0.24 -27.14 -24.33
#